data_4427f045064f667fd13271f1037530f1
#
_entry.id   4427f045064f667fd13271f1037530f1
#
_cell.length_a   1.000
_cell.length_b   1.000
_cell.length_c   1.000
_cell.angle_alpha   90.00
_cell.angle_beta   90.00
_cell.angle_gamma   90.00
#
_symmetry.space_group_name_H-M   'P 1'
#
loop_
_entity.id
_entity.type
_entity.pdbx_description
1 polymer ?
#
loop_
_entity_poly.entity_id
_entity_poly.type
_entity_poly.pdbx_seq_one_letter_code
_entity_poly.pdbx_strand_id
1 'polypeptide(L)'
;MKRIVTVVLALALLVGCAAGGEVESKKEAQAVNSDSLYVEKVEGLSDDFILGADVSSLLAQENSGVVYRGFDGTEQDMLKVLADNGVNYIRVRVWVDPFDKDGHGYGGGNCTAQTAGILGARAAQYGMKLLVDFHFSDFWADPAKQQTPKAWQGLSIDEKAQKVQAYTAESLQTIRDAGADIGMVQIGNETTKGICGEIAVPKMCAIYRAGAEAVRAFDPNILIAVHFTNPEAGNYSKLAYMLSSNQVDYDVFATSYYPYWHGTLENLKEQLSTVAEKYDKKVMVAETQWAYTAEDGDNSANSIGEELKYEKPYPFTVQGQSRELRDVIDTVASLEKGIGVFYWEAGWIPVPGAAYEDRFPLWEEHGSGWASSFAAEYDPDDAGKYYGGSACDNQALFDFEGNPLESLKTFALVRTGNEIAPQADALDSAVVTVRVGESFALPETVPAIFTDGSRAEAAVTWDAAEEAQVSTDAVGKFVVHGQGDGQAALCYVNVVEANYLENYSFEGEDRSMWQIIPLADGEQADFQIKATDAFSGEASLHFWNGTAVEFKCEQTVKDLPEGTWRVSVQGQGGDVGDDADIQLYVISDGQTYTAPMTFHGWVNWQEALIENIPCQSREITVGVYVRCQGGGWGTFDDFLLNPEK
;
A
#
# COMPACT_ATOMS: atom_id res chain seq x y z
N MET A 1 -42.61 -16.20 -70.55
CA MET A 1 -43.94 -16.71 -70.17
C MET A 1 -44.06 -16.49 -68.65
N LYS A 2 -44.76 -15.42 -68.31
CA LYS A 2 -46.03 -15.35 -67.57
C LYS A 2 -46.00 -16.17 -66.27
N ARG A 3 -46.22 -15.61 -65.09
CA ARG A 3 -47.36 -14.82 -64.65
C ARG A 3 -47.04 -13.95 -63.41
N ILE A 4 -47.57 -12.73 -63.44
CA ILE A 4 -47.82 -11.76 -62.36
C ILE A 4 -49.00 -12.30 -61.52
N VAL A 5 -48.94 -12.12 -60.20
CA VAL A 5 -50.16 -11.99 -59.36
C VAL A 5 -49.92 -10.87 -58.35
N THR A 6 -50.72 -9.84 -58.53
CA THR A 6 -50.93 -8.67 -57.67
C THR A 6 -52.05 -9.00 -56.68
N VAL A 7 -51.94 -8.64 -55.38
CA VAL A 7 -53.08 -8.48 -54.48
C VAL A 7 -52.81 -7.27 -53.55
N VAL A 8 -53.48 -6.30 -53.79
CA VAL A 8 -54.30 -5.21 -53.24
C VAL A 8 -54.21 -4.95 -51.73
N LEU A 9 -53.98 -3.68 -51.46
CA LEU A 9 -54.11 -2.89 -50.22
C LEU A 9 -55.49 -3.03 -49.56
N ALA A 10 -55.51 -3.00 -48.23
CA ALA A 10 -56.63 -2.46 -47.47
C ALA A 10 -56.11 -1.64 -46.29
N LEU A 11 -56.34 -0.35 -46.35
CA LEU A 11 -56.16 0.64 -45.29
C LEU A 11 -57.29 0.51 -44.28
N ALA A 12 -56.98 0.44 -42.99
CA ALA A 12 -57.94 0.79 -41.94
C ALA A 12 -57.24 1.68 -40.90
N LEU A 13 -57.59 2.96 -40.94
CA LEU A 13 -57.29 3.96 -39.89
C LEU A 13 -58.19 3.67 -38.68
N LEU A 14 -57.58 3.47 -37.51
CA LEU A 14 -58.22 3.65 -36.22
C LEU A 14 -57.35 4.50 -35.33
N VAL A 15 -57.83 5.71 -35.07
CA VAL A 15 -57.30 6.66 -34.09
C VAL A 15 -57.71 6.15 -32.71
N GLY A 16 -56.72 5.88 -31.85
CA GLY A 16 -56.93 5.60 -30.45
C GLY A 16 -55.81 6.27 -29.65
N CYS A 17 -56.14 7.39 -29.00
CA CYS A 17 -55.28 7.95 -27.96
C CYS A 17 -55.20 7.00 -26.78
N ALA A 18 -54.00 6.53 -26.45
CA ALA A 18 -53.71 5.97 -25.17
C ALA A 18 -52.32 6.47 -24.75
N ALA A 19 -52.25 7.02 -23.55
CA ALA A 19 -51.04 7.49 -22.90
C ALA A 19 -50.05 6.32 -22.76
N GLY A 20 -48.93 6.38 -23.45
CA GLY A 20 -47.84 5.45 -23.32
C GLY A 20 -46.94 5.87 -22.15
N GLY A 21 -47.04 5.18 -21.05
CA GLY A 21 -45.94 5.12 -20.10
C GLY A 21 -44.85 4.27 -20.73
N GLU A 22 -43.67 4.82 -20.90
CA GLU A 22 -42.45 4.04 -21.19
C GLU A 22 -42.20 3.09 -20.01
N VAL A 23 -42.47 1.81 -20.24
CA VAL A 23 -41.95 0.76 -19.38
C VAL A 23 -40.50 0.56 -19.84
N GLU A 24 -39.54 1.23 -19.16
CA GLU A 24 -38.16 0.81 -19.20
C GLU A 24 -38.13 -0.65 -18.78
N SER A 25 -37.84 -1.55 -19.71
CA SER A 25 -37.48 -2.91 -19.40
C SER A 25 -36.14 -2.85 -18.67
N LYS A 26 -36.14 -2.90 -17.33
CA LYS A 26 -34.94 -3.27 -16.58
C LYS A 26 -34.47 -4.61 -17.18
N LYS A 27 -33.34 -4.58 -17.90
CA LYS A 27 -32.60 -5.81 -18.18
C LYS A 27 -32.36 -6.45 -16.81
N GLU A 28 -32.91 -7.61 -16.55
CA GLU A 28 -32.51 -8.43 -15.40
C GLU A 28 -31.00 -8.63 -15.53
N ALA A 29 -30.25 -8.07 -14.58
CA ALA A 29 -28.84 -8.31 -14.49
C ALA A 29 -28.63 -9.82 -14.37
N GLN A 30 -27.79 -10.38 -15.23
CA GLN A 30 -27.42 -11.79 -15.17
C GLN A 30 -26.81 -12.04 -13.79
N ALA A 31 -27.27 -13.05 -13.06
CA ALA A 31 -26.76 -13.33 -11.74
C ALA A 31 -25.27 -13.71 -11.83
N VAL A 32 -24.41 -12.91 -11.20
CA VAL A 32 -22.98 -13.22 -11.09
C VAL A 32 -22.80 -14.27 -10.01
N ASN A 33 -22.10 -15.37 -10.35
CA ASN A 33 -21.78 -16.46 -9.44
C ASN A 33 -20.32 -16.88 -9.63
N SER A 34 -19.75 -17.53 -8.63
CA SER A 34 -18.41 -18.15 -8.67
C SER A 34 -18.44 -19.50 -7.97
N ASP A 35 -17.78 -20.50 -8.56
CA ASP A 35 -17.63 -21.82 -7.95
C ASP A 35 -16.38 -21.91 -7.05
N SER A 36 -15.50 -20.91 -7.10
CA SER A 36 -14.21 -20.89 -6.40
C SER A 36 -14.04 -19.75 -5.40
N LEU A 37 -14.92 -18.73 -5.43
CA LEU A 37 -14.80 -17.52 -4.62
C LEU A 37 -15.83 -17.52 -3.48
N TYR A 38 -15.36 -17.36 -2.26
CA TYR A 38 -16.23 -17.13 -1.10
C TYR A 38 -16.37 -15.64 -0.83
N VAL A 39 -17.59 -15.12 -0.83
CA VAL A 39 -17.87 -13.71 -0.54
C VAL A 39 -19.07 -13.62 0.39
N GLU A 40 -18.85 -13.12 1.60
CA GLU A 40 -19.95 -12.76 2.49
C GLU A 40 -20.65 -11.49 1.98
N LYS A 41 -21.98 -11.51 2.01
CA LYS A 41 -22.77 -10.34 1.67
C LYS A 41 -22.45 -9.18 2.60
N VAL A 42 -22.35 -7.97 2.07
CA VAL A 42 -22.26 -6.74 2.85
C VAL A 42 -23.68 -6.27 3.19
N GLU A 43 -24.01 -6.30 4.48
CA GLU A 43 -25.35 -5.93 4.93
C GLU A 43 -25.53 -4.40 4.91
N GLY A 44 -26.70 -3.96 4.50
CA GLY A 44 -27.04 -2.53 4.45
C GLY A 44 -26.39 -1.74 3.32
N LEU A 45 -25.73 -2.39 2.37
CA LEU A 45 -25.13 -1.73 1.21
C LEU A 45 -26.20 -1.05 0.36
N SER A 46 -26.17 0.30 0.27
CA SER A 46 -27.15 1.06 -0.47
C SER A 46 -27.05 0.85 -1.98
N ASP A 47 -28.15 1.04 -2.71
CA ASP A 47 -28.15 0.89 -4.17
C ASP A 47 -27.23 1.90 -4.86
N ASP A 48 -27.06 3.09 -4.27
CA ASP A 48 -26.21 4.19 -4.80
C ASP A 48 -24.76 4.10 -4.31
N PHE A 49 -24.39 3.06 -3.52
CA PHE A 49 -23.01 2.90 -3.06
C PHE A 49 -22.06 2.77 -4.25
N ILE A 50 -20.99 3.57 -4.25
CA ILE A 50 -20.01 3.59 -5.32
C ILE A 50 -19.09 2.38 -5.20
N LEU A 51 -19.17 1.51 -6.18
CA LEU A 51 -18.27 0.40 -6.42
C LEU A 51 -17.40 0.80 -7.61
N GLY A 52 -16.25 1.41 -7.34
CA GLY A 52 -15.44 2.08 -8.34
C GLY A 52 -14.16 1.33 -8.70
N ALA A 53 -13.61 1.66 -9.86
CA ALA A 53 -12.30 1.20 -10.30
C ALA A 53 -11.51 2.34 -10.94
N ASP A 54 -10.24 2.53 -10.56
CA ASP A 54 -9.31 3.39 -11.30
C ASP A 54 -8.85 2.66 -12.55
N VAL A 55 -8.90 3.36 -13.68
CA VAL A 55 -8.56 2.80 -15.00
C VAL A 55 -7.67 3.77 -15.79
N SER A 56 -6.92 4.59 -15.09
CA SER A 56 -6.18 5.70 -15.68
C SER A 56 -5.15 5.25 -16.73
N SER A 57 -4.52 4.08 -16.54
CA SER A 57 -3.54 3.52 -17.47
C SER A 57 -4.16 2.85 -18.70
N LEU A 58 -5.48 2.56 -18.70
CA LEU A 58 -6.14 1.69 -19.68
C LEU A 58 -5.86 2.07 -21.14
N LEU A 59 -5.98 3.35 -21.50
CA LEU A 59 -5.78 3.76 -22.89
C LEU A 59 -4.32 3.54 -23.36
N ALA A 60 -3.35 3.76 -22.47
CA ALA A 60 -1.94 3.51 -22.76
C ALA A 60 -1.65 2.00 -22.86
N GLN A 61 -2.31 1.19 -22.03
CA GLN A 61 -2.23 -0.28 -22.09
C GLN A 61 -2.75 -0.80 -23.45
N GLU A 62 -3.95 -0.37 -23.85
CA GLU A 62 -4.55 -0.74 -25.14
C GLU A 62 -3.66 -0.30 -26.34
N ASN A 63 -3.12 0.92 -26.29
CA ASN A 63 -2.19 1.41 -27.32
C ASN A 63 -0.88 0.61 -27.39
N SER A 64 -0.46 0.01 -26.28
CA SER A 64 0.70 -0.89 -26.20
C SER A 64 0.38 -2.32 -26.64
N GLY A 65 -0.88 -2.59 -27.02
CA GLY A 65 -1.31 -3.89 -27.52
C GLY A 65 -1.82 -4.86 -26.45
N VAL A 66 -2.12 -4.39 -25.24
CA VAL A 66 -2.80 -5.20 -24.22
C VAL A 66 -4.22 -5.49 -24.67
N VAL A 67 -4.64 -6.75 -24.50
CA VAL A 67 -5.97 -7.23 -24.87
C VAL A 67 -6.65 -7.80 -23.65
N TYR A 68 -7.80 -7.22 -23.30
CA TYR A 68 -8.63 -7.74 -22.20
C TYR A 68 -9.70 -8.68 -22.71
N ARG A 69 -10.12 -9.62 -21.85
CA ARG A 69 -11.12 -10.64 -22.15
C ARG A 69 -12.25 -10.63 -21.14
N GLY A 70 -13.39 -11.16 -21.56
CA GLY A 70 -14.48 -11.51 -20.65
C GLY A 70 -14.24 -12.88 -20.01
N PHE A 71 -15.09 -13.25 -19.03
CA PHE A 71 -15.06 -14.58 -18.38
C PHE A 71 -15.32 -15.74 -19.35
N ASP A 72 -15.80 -15.49 -20.54
CA ASP A 72 -15.95 -16.47 -21.61
C ASP A 72 -14.67 -16.66 -22.45
N GLY A 73 -13.59 -15.94 -22.12
CA GLY A 73 -12.32 -15.94 -22.82
C GLY A 73 -12.30 -15.15 -24.13
N THR A 74 -13.40 -14.50 -24.51
CA THR A 74 -13.44 -13.67 -25.73
C THR A 74 -12.90 -12.26 -25.46
N GLU A 75 -12.23 -11.67 -26.46
CA GLU A 75 -11.78 -10.28 -26.40
C GLU A 75 -12.94 -9.33 -26.15
N GLN A 76 -12.81 -8.46 -25.17
CA GLN A 76 -13.87 -7.56 -24.74
C GLN A 76 -13.31 -6.24 -24.21
N ASP A 77 -14.07 -5.15 -24.35
CA ASP A 77 -13.77 -3.89 -23.69
C ASP A 77 -13.71 -4.08 -22.17
N MET A 78 -12.56 -3.75 -21.56
CA MET A 78 -12.34 -3.87 -20.12
C MET A 78 -13.44 -3.14 -19.31
N LEU A 79 -13.84 -1.95 -19.73
CA LEU A 79 -14.89 -1.17 -19.06
C LEU A 79 -16.24 -1.90 -19.06
N LYS A 80 -16.53 -2.67 -20.11
CA LYS A 80 -17.72 -3.52 -20.15
C LYS A 80 -17.61 -4.68 -19.16
N VAL A 81 -16.43 -5.32 -19.09
CA VAL A 81 -16.19 -6.42 -18.13
C VAL A 81 -16.37 -5.93 -16.70
N LEU A 82 -15.84 -4.73 -16.37
CA LEU A 82 -16.04 -4.09 -15.06
C LEU A 82 -17.53 -3.84 -14.77
N ALA A 83 -18.25 -3.21 -15.70
CA ALA A 83 -19.67 -2.88 -15.54
C ALA A 83 -20.55 -4.12 -15.40
N ASP A 84 -20.30 -5.17 -16.19
CA ASP A 84 -21.04 -6.45 -16.14
C ASP A 84 -20.86 -7.16 -14.77
N ASN A 85 -19.80 -6.83 -14.03
CA ASN A 85 -19.50 -7.39 -12.72
C ASN A 85 -19.75 -6.42 -11.55
N GLY A 86 -20.49 -5.33 -11.77
CA GLY A 86 -21.02 -4.50 -10.69
C GLY A 86 -20.29 -3.19 -10.44
N VAL A 87 -19.21 -2.89 -11.17
CA VAL A 87 -18.57 -1.57 -11.12
C VAL A 87 -19.52 -0.53 -11.71
N ASN A 88 -19.76 0.57 -10.98
CA ASN A 88 -20.69 1.62 -11.36
C ASN A 88 -20.02 3.01 -11.52
N TYR A 89 -18.71 3.07 -11.26
CA TYR A 89 -17.90 4.28 -11.37
C TYR A 89 -16.50 3.94 -11.87
N ILE A 90 -15.91 4.80 -12.69
CA ILE A 90 -14.49 4.78 -12.95
C ILE A 90 -13.82 6.01 -12.34
N ARG A 91 -12.56 5.90 -11.97
CA ARG A 91 -11.68 7.02 -11.58
C ARG A 91 -10.58 7.16 -12.63
N VAL A 92 -10.30 8.40 -13.01
CA VAL A 92 -9.22 8.72 -13.95
C VAL A 92 -8.47 9.95 -13.45
N ARG A 93 -7.15 9.80 -13.24
CA ARG A 93 -6.27 10.92 -12.90
C ARG A 93 -6.08 11.87 -14.07
N VAL A 94 -5.84 13.14 -13.78
CA VAL A 94 -5.61 14.18 -14.78
C VAL A 94 -4.42 15.04 -14.37
N TRP A 95 -3.39 15.02 -15.20
CA TRP A 95 -2.19 15.84 -15.08
C TRP A 95 -2.29 17.06 -16.00
N VAL A 96 -1.52 18.13 -15.70
CA VAL A 96 -1.61 19.40 -16.43
C VAL A 96 -0.92 19.29 -17.79
N ASP A 97 0.33 18.81 -17.82
CA ASP A 97 1.12 18.64 -19.03
C ASP A 97 2.16 17.51 -18.86
N PRO A 98 1.74 16.23 -18.99
CA PRO A 98 2.60 15.07 -18.76
C PRO A 98 3.52 14.76 -19.95
N PHE A 99 4.07 15.78 -20.60
CA PHE A 99 4.95 15.62 -21.75
C PHE A 99 6.18 16.50 -21.65
N ASP A 100 7.29 16.04 -22.25
CA ASP A 100 8.46 16.88 -22.44
C ASP A 100 8.24 17.90 -23.58
N LYS A 101 9.24 18.77 -23.81
CA LYS A 101 9.19 19.80 -24.86
C LYS A 101 9.11 19.25 -26.30
N ASP A 102 9.45 17.98 -26.52
CA ASP A 102 9.43 17.32 -27.81
C ASP A 102 8.18 16.45 -27.99
N GLY A 103 7.32 16.38 -26.96
CA GLY A 103 6.03 15.69 -26.95
C GLY A 103 6.09 14.25 -26.50
N HIS A 104 7.20 13.80 -25.88
CA HIS A 104 7.29 12.48 -25.30
C HIS A 104 6.59 12.44 -23.94
N GLY A 105 5.76 11.41 -23.71
CA GLY A 105 5.01 11.25 -22.49
C GLY A 105 5.87 10.80 -21.30
N TYR A 106 5.47 11.19 -20.08
CA TYR A 106 6.17 10.83 -18.85
C TYR A 106 5.85 9.41 -18.33
N GLY A 107 4.85 8.75 -18.90
CA GLY A 107 4.39 7.44 -18.45
C GLY A 107 3.16 7.52 -17.55
N GLY A 108 2.85 6.44 -16.84
CA GLY A 108 1.68 6.37 -15.96
C GLY A 108 0.35 6.63 -16.65
N GLY A 109 0.21 6.25 -17.94
CA GLY A 109 -0.98 6.50 -18.74
C GLY A 109 -0.97 7.84 -19.49
N ASN A 110 0.04 8.71 -19.32
CA ASN A 110 0.07 10.06 -19.91
C ASN A 110 -1.26 10.81 -19.76
N CYS A 111 -1.81 10.76 -18.55
CA CYS A 111 -3.20 11.10 -18.26
C CYS A 111 -3.50 12.60 -18.40
N THR A 112 -4.34 12.95 -19.35
CA THR A 112 -4.80 14.32 -19.60
C THR A 112 -6.33 14.41 -19.50
N ALA A 113 -6.88 15.62 -19.59
CA ALA A 113 -8.33 15.82 -19.69
C ALA A 113 -8.93 15.10 -20.91
N GLN A 114 -8.19 15.00 -22.02
CA GLN A 114 -8.62 14.26 -23.21
C GLN A 114 -8.69 12.75 -22.92
N THR A 115 -7.68 12.19 -22.25
CA THR A 115 -7.68 10.77 -21.82
C THR A 115 -8.88 10.48 -20.92
N ALA A 116 -9.13 11.32 -19.92
CA ALA A 116 -10.29 11.20 -19.03
C ALA A 116 -11.63 11.33 -19.79
N GLY A 117 -11.69 12.20 -20.80
CA GLY A 117 -12.85 12.35 -21.67
C GLY A 117 -13.15 11.09 -22.48
N ILE A 118 -12.12 10.48 -23.10
CA ILE A 118 -12.27 9.25 -23.89
C ILE A 118 -12.73 8.09 -23.00
N LEU A 119 -12.06 7.86 -21.87
CA LEU A 119 -12.41 6.77 -20.94
C LEU A 119 -13.79 6.99 -20.31
N GLY A 120 -14.10 8.23 -19.89
CA GLY A 120 -15.40 8.58 -19.32
C GLY A 120 -16.55 8.41 -20.30
N ALA A 121 -16.36 8.77 -21.58
CA ALA A 121 -17.36 8.57 -22.62
C ALA A 121 -17.61 7.08 -22.92
N ARG A 122 -16.55 6.24 -22.88
CA ARG A 122 -16.69 4.79 -23.00
C ARG A 122 -17.43 4.20 -21.80
N ALA A 123 -17.06 4.61 -20.57
CA ALA A 123 -17.72 4.17 -19.35
C ALA A 123 -19.21 4.51 -19.32
N ALA A 124 -19.59 5.71 -19.77
CA ALA A 124 -20.98 6.16 -19.86
C ALA A 124 -21.84 5.26 -20.75
N GLN A 125 -21.27 4.60 -21.77
CA GLN A 125 -21.99 3.64 -22.62
C GLN A 125 -22.43 2.38 -21.83
N TYR A 126 -21.74 2.07 -20.75
CA TYR A 126 -22.04 0.96 -19.84
C TYR A 126 -22.72 1.41 -18.55
N GLY A 127 -23.16 2.68 -18.48
CA GLY A 127 -23.88 3.23 -17.33
C GLY A 127 -23.01 3.59 -16.13
N MET A 128 -21.69 3.64 -16.29
CA MET A 128 -20.76 4.06 -15.24
C MET A 128 -20.54 5.57 -15.27
N LYS A 129 -20.39 6.18 -14.09
CA LYS A 129 -19.98 7.57 -13.93
C LYS A 129 -18.48 7.71 -13.84
N LEU A 130 -18.00 8.97 -13.99
CA LEU A 130 -16.59 9.32 -13.89
C LEU A 130 -16.30 10.12 -12.62
N LEU A 131 -15.29 9.73 -11.86
CA LEU A 131 -14.56 10.56 -10.92
C LEU A 131 -13.31 11.09 -11.63
N VAL A 132 -13.22 12.41 -11.78
CA VAL A 132 -12.04 13.09 -12.34
C VAL A 132 -11.09 13.43 -11.20
N ASP A 133 -9.87 12.88 -11.22
CA ASP A 133 -8.86 13.10 -10.20
C ASP A 133 -7.79 14.08 -10.66
N PHE A 134 -7.89 15.34 -10.25
CA PHE A 134 -6.89 16.36 -10.55
C PHE A 134 -5.69 16.30 -9.61
N HIS A 135 -4.52 15.93 -10.14
CA HIS A 135 -3.27 15.99 -9.37
C HIS A 135 -2.70 17.42 -9.22
N PHE A 136 -3.04 18.35 -10.12
CA PHE A 136 -2.43 19.68 -10.23
C PHE A 136 -0.91 19.65 -10.25
N SER A 137 -0.37 18.68 -10.95
CA SER A 137 1.03 18.45 -11.28
C SER A 137 1.14 17.97 -12.74
N ASP A 138 2.34 17.84 -13.27
CA ASP A 138 2.56 17.32 -14.62
C ASP A 138 2.84 15.81 -14.62
N PHE A 139 2.99 15.21 -13.43
CA PHE A 139 3.24 13.79 -13.24
C PHE A 139 2.67 13.36 -11.87
N TRP A 140 3.08 12.21 -11.35
CA TRP A 140 2.58 11.68 -10.08
C TRP A 140 2.58 12.73 -8.95
N ALA A 141 1.48 12.80 -8.23
CA ALA A 141 1.36 13.53 -6.98
C ALA A 141 0.99 12.54 -5.86
N ASP A 142 1.82 12.50 -4.84
CA ASP A 142 1.70 11.66 -3.65
C ASP A 142 2.18 12.43 -2.41
N PRO A 143 2.14 11.89 -1.18
CA PRO A 143 2.54 12.62 0.02
C PRO A 143 3.99 13.13 0.02
N ALA A 144 4.87 12.52 -0.77
CA ALA A 144 6.27 12.95 -0.92
C ALA A 144 6.46 13.93 -2.09
N LYS A 145 5.56 13.88 -3.07
CA LYS A 145 5.68 14.61 -4.35
C LYS A 145 4.41 15.40 -4.65
N GLN A 146 4.41 16.66 -4.34
CA GLN A 146 3.31 17.61 -4.65
C GLN A 146 3.84 18.74 -5.51
N GLN A 147 4.48 18.42 -6.63
CA GLN A 147 5.19 19.40 -7.46
C GLN A 147 4.23 20.35 -8.20
N THR A 148 4.65 21.60 -8.33
CA THR A 148 3.95 22.58 -9.17
C THR A 148 4.15 22.24 -10.65
N PRO A 149 3.09 22.27 -11.50
CA PRO A 149 3.24 22.11 -12.95
C PRO A 149 4.30 23.04 -13.54
N LYS A 150 5.05 22.57 -14.55
CA LYS A 150 6.14 23.35 -15.21
C LYS A 150 5.70 24.76 -15.57
N ALA A 151 4.53 24.87 -16.21
CA ALA A 151 3.97 26.15 -16.66
C ALA A 151 3.51 27.10 -15.53
N TRP A 152 3.44 26.61 -14.28
CA TRP A 152 2.96 27.39 -13.12
C TRP A 152 4.09 27.67 -12.10
N GLN A 153 5.32 27.25 -12.39
CA GLN A 153 6.47 27.53 -11.55
C GLN A 153 6.73 29.02 -11.45
N GLY A 154 7.09 29.49 -10.24
CA GLY A 154 7.38 30.91 -9.96
C GLY A 154 6.15 31.82 -9.85
N LEU A 155 4.92 31.32 -10.08
CA LEU A 155 3.71 32.10 -9.88
C LEU A 155 3.43 32.32 -8.38
N SER A 156 2.83 33.47 -8.08
CA SER A 156 2.25 33.76 -6.76
C SER A 156 1.08 32.81 -6.47
N ILE A 157 0.69 32.69 -5.19
CA ILE A 157 -0.46 31.83 -4.83
C ILE A 157 -1.77 32.28 -5.50
N ASP A 158 -1.99 33.58 -5.66
CA ASP A 158 -3.18 34.10 -6.31
C ASP A 158 -3.19 33.76 -7.81
N GLU A 159 -2.05 33.83 -8.48
CA GLU A 159 -1.90 33.42 -9.88
C GLU A 159 -2.06 31.91 -10.05
N LYS A 160 -1.48 31.09 -9.13
CA LYS A 160 -1.70 29.62 -9.12
C LYS A 160 -3.17 29.28 -8.94
N ALA A 161 -3.87 29.92 -7.99
CA ALA A 161 -5.30 29.71 -7.76
C ALA A 161 -6.12 30.03 -9.02
N GLN A 162 -5.81 31.12 -9.73
CA GLN A 162 -6.45 31.44 -11.02
C GLN A 162 -6.17 30.39 -12.09
N LYS A 163 -4.93 29.83 -12.13
CA LYS A 163 -4.59 28.74 -13.05
C LYS A 163 -5.36 27.46 -12.73
N VAL A 164 -5.44 27.08 -11.46
CA VAL A 164 -6.21 25.93 -11.00
C VAL A 164 -7.69 26.08 -11.39
N GLN A 165 -8.29 27.24 -11.13
CA GLN A 165 -9.69 27.50 -11.47
C GLN A 165 -9.94 27.40 -12.98
N ALA A 166 -9.11 28.04 -13.80
CA ALA A 166 -9.24 28.01 -15.26
C ALA A 166 -9.01 26.60 -15.81
N TYR A 167 -7.93 25.93 -15.38
CA TYR A 167 -7.61 24.57 -15.82
C TYR A 167 -8.69 23.56 -15.45
N THR A 168 -9.22 23.62 -14.23
CA THR A 168 -10.32 22.75 -13.80
C THR A 168 -11.55 22.96 -14.68
N ALA A 169 -11.95 24.21 -14.92
CA ALA A 169 -13.11 24.51 -15.76
C ALA A 169 -12.94 24.05 -17.23
N GLU A 170 -11.78 24.30 -17.82
CA GLU A 170 -11.44 23.89 -19.20
C GLU A 170 -11.40 22.37 -19.35
N SER A 171 -10.78 21.68 -18.37
CA SER A 171 -10.70 20.22 -18.36
C SER A 171 -12.07 19.56 -18.21
N LEU A 172 -12.91 20.05 -17.29
CA LEU A 172 -14.27 19.52 -17.12
C LEU A 172 -15.13 19.75 -18.37
N GLN A 173 -14.95 20.88 -19.06
CA GLN A 173 -15.65 21.13 -20.34
C GLN A 173 -15.18 20.14 -21.41
N THR A 174 -13.86 19.91 -21.54
CA THR A 174 -13.29 18.93 -22.48
C THR A 174 -13.83 17.52 -22.22
N ILE A 175 -13.87 17.09 -20.95
CA ILE A 175 -14.35 15.78 -20.54
C ILE A 175 -15.85 15.62 -20.81
N ARG A 176 -16.66 16.65 -20.51
CA ARG A 176 -18.11 16.65 -20.79
C ARG A 176 -18.41 16.64 -22.30
N ASP A 177 -17.67 17.41 -23.08
CA ASP A 177 -17.84 17.48 -24.54
C ASP A 177 -17.48 16.15 -25.22
N ALA A 178 -16.62 15.35 -24.63
CA ALA A 178 -16.33 13.98 -25.07
C ALA A 178 -17.50 13.01 -24.80
N GLY A 179 -18.47 13.36 -23.95
CA GLY A 179 -19.64 12.54 -23.62
C GLY A 179 -19.56 11.78 -22.29
N ALA A 180 -18.61 12.11 -21.42
CA ALA A 180 -18.48 11.51 -20.09
C ALA A 180 -19.59 11.98 -19.12
N ASP A 181 -20.10 11.07 -18.30
CA ASP A 181 -20.99 11.37 -17.16
C ASP A 181 -20.15 11.65 -15.90
N ILE A 182 -19.84 12.92 -15.66
CA ILE A 182 -19.02 13.35 -14.53
C ILE A 182 -19.88 13.37 -13.27
N GLY A 183 -19.67 12.45 -12.35
CA GLY A 183 -20.38 12.39 -11.08
C GLY A 183 -19.61 12.97 -9.90
N MET A 184 -18.28 12.98 -9.96
CA MET A 184 -17.40 13.46 -8.88
C MET A 184 -16.13 14.07 -9.44
N VAL A 185 -15.57 15.06 -8.73
CA VAL A 185 -14.26 15.67 -9.01
C VAL A 185 -13.43 15.64 -7.73
N GLN A 186 -12.26 15.06 -7.80
CA GLN A 186 -11.27 15.06 -6.74
C GLN A 186 -10.29 16.21 -6.95
N ILE A 187 -10.13 17.06 -5.93
CA ILE A 187 -9.26 18.24 -5.95
C ILE A 187 -7.96 17.92 -5.23
N GLY A 188 -6.95 17.55 -5.99
CA GLY A 188 -5.65 17.08 -5.52
C GLY A 188 -5.66 15.59 -5.18
N ASN A 189 -4.52 14.93 -5.37
CA ASN A 189 -4.28 13.55 -5.00
C ASN A 189 -3.36 13.46 -3.79
N GLU A 190 -3.75 12.69 -2.76
CA GLU A 190 -3.00 12.39 -1.54
C GLU A 190 -2.34 13.63 -0.88
N THR A 191 -3.08 14.68 -0.74
CA THR A 191 -2.63 16.02 -0.36
C THR A 191 -2.31 16.20 1.13
N THR A 192 -1.96 15.13 1.82
CA THR A 192 -1.70 15.10 3.28
C THR A 192 -0.63 16.12 3.70
N LYS A 193 0.39 16.35 2.88
CA LYS A 193 1.52 17.25 3.19
C LYS A 193 1.59 18.50 2.30
N GLY A 194 0.81 18.55 1.22
CA GLY A 194 0.86 19.67 0.27
C GLY A 194 -0.10 19.48 -0.91
N ILE A 195 -0.21 20.49 -1.77
CA ILE A 195 -0.94 20.46 -3.04
C ILE A 195 -0.33 21.48 -4.00
N CYS A 196 -0.07 21.10 -5.25
CA CYS A 196 0.42 22.02 -6.30
C CYS A 196 1.69 22.80 -5.88
N GLY A 197 2.62 22.14 -5.17
CA GLY A 197 3.86 22.74 -4.65
C GLY A 197 3.68 23.60 -3.41
N GLU A 198 2.49 23.74 -2.85
CA GLU A 198 2.23 24.55 -1.66
C GLU A 198 2.04 23.65 -0.43
N ILE A 199 2.79 23.94 0.65
CA ILE A 199 2.75 23.22 1.92
C ILE A 199 2.17 24.05 3.08
N ALA A 200 2.09 25.37 2.91
CA ALA A 200 1.50 26.26 3.91
C ALA A 200 -0.02 26.19 3.86
N VAL A 201 -0.66 25.92 4.98
CA VAL A 201 -2.13 25.74 5.10
C VAL A 201 -2.95 26.81 4.38
N PRO A 202 -2.70 28.13 4.53
CA PRO A 202 -3.50 29.15 3.82
C PRO A 202 -3.39 29.05 2.30
N LYS A 203 -2.21 28.64 1.80
CA LYS A 203 -1.94 28.49 0.37
C LYS A 203 -2.56 27.18 -0.18
N MET A 204 -2.44 26.08 0.54
CA MET A 204 -3.13 24.84 0.19
C MET A 204 -4.65 25.08 0.08
N CYS A 205 -5.22 25.77 1.07
CA CYS A 205 -6.64 26.08 1.07
C CYS A 205 -7.06 27.05 -0.05
N ALA A 206 -6.15 27.89 -0.54
CA ALA A 206 -6.42 28.72 -1.72
C ALA A 206 -6.56 27.87 -3.00
N ILE A 207 -5.73 26.83 -3.15
CA ILE A 207 -5.81 25.86 -4.27
C ILE A 207 -7.11 25.06 -4.19
N TYR A 208 -7.45 24.49 -3.02
CA TYR A 208 -8.72 23.75 -2.84
C TYR A 208 -9.95 24.63 -3.19
N ARG A 209 -10.01 25.86 -2.68
CA ARG A 209 -11.13 26.77 -2.99
C ARG A 209 -11.22 27.08 -4.48
N ALA A 210 -10.11 27.33 -5.15
CA ALA A 210 -10.10 27.63 -6.58
C ALA A 210 -10.62 26.45 -7.42
N GLY A 211 -10.21 25.22 -7.10
CA GLY A 211 -10.75 24.02 -7.72
C GLY A 211 -12.24 23.84 -7.43
N ALA A 212 -12.65 23.98 -6.16
CA ALA A 212 -14.04 23.84 -5.74
C ALA A 212 -14.96 24.87 -6.42
N GLU A 213 -14.56 26.14 -6.48
CA GLU A 213 -15.30 27.20 -7.16
C GLU A 213 -15.50 26.89 -8.64
N ALA A 214 -14.48 26.35 -9.32
CA ALA A 214 -14.60 25.93 -10.72
C ALA A 214 -15.62 24.81 -10.89
N VAL A 215 -15.58 23.77 -10.04
CA VAL A 215 -16.54 22.66 -10.10
C VAL A 215 -17.96 23.14 -9.82
N ARG A 216 -18.20 23.94 -8.77
CA ARG A 216 -19.53 24.47 -8.44
C ARG A 216 -20.08 25.40 -9.54
N ALA A 217 -19.22 26.18 -10.17
CA ALA A 217 -19.61 27.04 -11.30
C ALA A 217 -19.95 26.21 -12.56
N PHE A 218 -19.28 25.07 -12.75
CA PHE A 218 -19.48 24.18 -13.88
C PHE A 218 -20.79 23.38 -13.73
N ASP A 219 -20.98 22.71 -12.59
CA ASP A 219 -22.21 21.99 -12.25
C ASP A 219 -22.31 21.79 -10.72
N PRO A 220 -23.27 22.40 -10.03
CA PRO A 220 -23.42 22.30 -8.60
C PRO A 220 -23.81 20.90 -8.08
N ASN A 221 -24.22 19.97 -8.95
CA ASN A 221 -24.61 18.61 -8.59
C ASN A 221 -23.43 17.64 -8.58
N ILE A 222 -22.28 18.01 -9.16
CA ILE A 222 -21.08 17.21 -9.12
C ILE A 222 -20.52 17.22 -7.69
N LEU A 223 -20.24 16.02 -7.14
CA LEU A 223 -19.60 15.91 -5.84
C LEU A 223 -18.15 16.38 -5.90
N ILE A 224 -17.72 17.11 -4.88
CA ILE A 224 -16.34 17.54 -4.71
C ILE A 224 -15.68 16.68 -3.63
N ALA A 225 -14.64 15.94 -3.99
CA ALA A 225 -13.81 15.18 -3.08
C ALA A 225 -12.49 15.90 -2.81
N VAL A 226 -12.00 15.79 -1.57
CA VAL A 226 -10.61 16.05 -1.18
C VAL A 226 -9.97 14.75 -0.75
N HIS A 227 -8.71 14.52 -1.11
CA HIS A 227 -8.07 13.22 -0.95
C HIS A 227 -6.80 13.31 -0.11
N PHE A 228 -6.76 12.49 0.93
CA PHE A 228 -5.63 12.34 1.85
C PHE A 228 -5.20 10.87 1.92
N THR A 229 -4.12 10.59 2.64
CA THR A 229 -3.63 9.23 2.90
C THR A 229 -3.01 9.12 4.29
N ASN A 230 -2.54 7.94 4.66
CA ASN A 230 -1.95 7.61 5.96
C ASN A 230 -2.97 7.69 7.12
N PRO A 231 -4.07 6.92 7.07
CA PRO A 231 -5.04 6.89 8.18
C PRO A 231 -4.43 6.40 9.50
N GLU A 232 -3.38 5.56 9.45
CA GLU A 232 -2.64 5.06 10.61
C GLU A 232 -1.99 6.19 11.44
N ALA A 233 -1.69 7.31 10.81
CA ALA A 233 -1.14 8.48 11.49
C ALA A 233 -2.15 9.21 12.41
N GLY A 234 -3.44 8.85 12.38
CA GLY A 234 -4.46 9.38 13.28
C GLY A 234 -4.75 10.87 13.15
N ASN A 235 -4.54 11.47 11.97
CA ASN A 235 -4.55 12.93 11.79
C ASN A 235 -5.74 13.49 11.00
N TYR A 236 -6.71 12.65 10.57
CA TYR A 236 -7.81 13.08 9.70
C TYR A 236 -8.71 14.15 10.33
N SER A 237 -8.93 14.11 11.64
CA SER A 237 -9.64 15.18 12.34
C SER A 237 -8.93 16.54 12.22
N LYS A 238 -7.58 16.56 12.17
CA LYS A 238 -6.79 17.80 11.98
C LYS A 238 -6.90 18.29 10.53
N LEU A 239 -6.85 17.39 9.54
CA LEU A 239 -7.00 17.72 8.12
C LEU A 239 -8.40 18.26 7.82
N ALA A 240 -9.44 17.61 8.32
CA ALA A 240 -10.82 18.09 8.19
C ALA A 240 -11.03 19.44 8.91
N TYR A 241 -10.40 19.65 10.07
CA TYR A 241 -10.40 20.95 10.74
C TYR A 241 -9.71 22.04 9.91
N MET A 242 -8.58 21.72 9.29
CA MET A 242 -7.87 22.63 8.38
C MET A 242 -8.78 23.11 7.25
N LEU A 243 -9.47 22.18 6.58
CA LEU A 243 -10.41 22.52 5.49
C LEU A 243 -11.58 23.36 5.98
N SER A 244 -12.25 22.93 7.07
CA SER A 244 -13.40 23.61 7.66
C SER A 244 -13.08 25.03 8.14
N SER A 245 -11.98 25.18 8.90
CA SER A 245 -11.56 26.47 9.46
C SER A 245 -11.14 27.50 8.39
N ASN A 246 -10.74 27.02 7.21
CA ASN A 246 -10.40 27.83 6.05
C ASN A 246 -11.53 27.92 4.99
N GLN A 247 -12.74 27.48 5.34
CA GLN A 247 -13.93 27.58 4.48
C GLN A 247 -13.75 26.94 3.08
N VAL A 248 -13.07 25.78 3.02
CA VAL A 248 -12.99 24.98 1.80
C VAL A 248 -14.32 24.28 1.59
N ASP A 249 -14.93 24.49 0.40
CA ASP A 249 -16.15 23.79 0.01
C ASP A 249 -15.80 22.40 -0.56
N TYR A 250 -16.31 21.34 0.09
CA TYR A 250 -16.20 19.98 -0.39
C TYR A 250 -17.33 19.11 0.20
N ASP A 251 -17.67 18.04 -0.48
CA ASP A 251 -18.73 17.10 -0.09
C ASP A 251 -18.17 15.84 0.54
N VAL A 252 -17.02 15.35 0.03
CA VAL A 252 -16.46 14.03 0.31
C VAL A 252 -15.04 14.16 0.83
N PHE A 253 -14.77 13.54 1.97
CA PHE A 253 -13.42 13.31 2.47
C PHE A 253 -12.99 11.90 2.03
N ALA A 254 -12.03 11.83 1.14
CA ALA A 254 -11.53 10.59 0.55
C ALA A 254 -10.16 10.20 1.13
N THR A 255 -9.88 8.91 1.15
CA THR A 255 -8.59 8.37 1.61
C THR A 255 -8.09 7.26 0.71
N SER A 256 -6.75 7.11 0.61
CA SER A 256 -6.13 5.85 0.22
C SER A 256 -6.09 4.91 1.44
N TYR A 257 -6.32 3.63 1.20
CA TYR A 257 -6.14 2.59 2.19
C TYR A 257 -5.50 1.36 1.54
N TYR A 258 -4.26 1.11 1.87
CA TYR A 258 -3.53 -0.08 1.46
C TYR A 258 -3.16 -0.88 2.72
N PRO A 259 -3.70 -2.08 2.90
CA PRO A 259 -3.50 -2.88 4.13
C PRO A 259 -2.03 -3.15 4.47
N TYR A 260 -1.16 -3.04 3.49
CA TYR A 260 0.28 -3.27 3.65
C TYR A 260 0.95 -2.32 4.67
N TRP A 261 0.47 -1.05 4.78
CA TRP A 261 1.12 0.01 5.57
C TRP A 261 0.17 1.04 6.19
N HIS A 262 -1.13 1.00 5.89
CA HIS A 262 -2.09 2.00 6.38
C HIS A 262 -2.86 1.57 7.64
N GLY A 263 -2.33 0.58 8.39
CA GLY A 263 -2.94 0.11 9.62
C GLY A 263 -4.18 -0.77 9.42
N THR A 264 -4.98 -0.94 10.46
CA THR A 264 -6.14 -1.84 10.44
C THR A 264 -7.40 -1.19 9.90
N LEU A 265 -8.38 -2.02 9.52
CA LEU A 265 -9.72 -1.57 9.12
C LEU A 265 -10.46 -0.86 10.26
N GLU A 266 -10.21 -1.25 11.52
CA GLU A 266 -10.77 -0.58 12.69
C GLU A 266 -10.26 0.86 12.80
N ASN A 267 -8.95 1.07 12.59
CA ASN A 267 -8.36 2.40 12.55
C ASN A 267 -8.92 3.23 11.39
N LEU A 268 -9.01 2.66 10.18
CA LEU A 268 -9.61 3.31 9.02
C LEU A 268 -11.04 3.78 9.35
N LYS A 269 -11.85 2.88 9.93
CA LYS A 269 -13.23 3.16 10.33
C LYS A 269 -13.29 4.29 11.36
N GLU A 270 -12.44 4.29 12.37
CA GLU A 270 -12.36 5.33 13.40
C GLU A 270 -12.04 6.70 12.80
N GLN A 271 -11.02 6.76 11.91
CA GLN A 271 -10.61 8.01 11.27
C GLN A 271 -11.74 8.58 10.40
N LEU A 272 -12.35 7.75 9.56
CA LEU A 272 -13.45 8.18 8.67
C LEU A 272 -14.72 8.54 9.45
N SER A 273 -15.10 7.76 10.46
CA SER A 273 -16.23 8.04 11.35
C SER A 273 -16.08 9.40 12.03
N THR A 274 -14.88 9.70 12.55
CA THR A 274 -14.58 10.99 13.18
C THR A 274 -14.81 12.17 12.22
N VAL A 275 -14.44 12.03 10.95
CA VAL A 275 -14.67 13.07 9.94
C VAL A 275 -16.15 13.19 9.60
N ALA A 276 -16.82 12.06 9.36
CA ALA A 276 -18.23 12.00 9.00
C ALA A 276 -19.13 12.66 10.06
N GLU A 277 -18.93 12.30 11.34
CA GLU A 277 -19.73 12.79 12.44
C GLU A 277 -19.45 14.24 12.82
N LYS A 278 -18.15 14.60 12.91
CA LYS A 278 -17.76 15.92 13.43
C LYS A 278 -17.88 17.04 12.41
N TYR A 279 -17.68 16.72 11.14
CA TYR A 279 -17.66 17.73 10.06
C TYR A 279 -18.81 17.59 9.08
N ASP A 280 -19.72 16.64 9.29
CA ASP A 280 -20.91 16.41 8.46
C ASP A 280 -20.56 16.14 6.99
N LYS A 281 -19.49 15.35 6.74
CA LYS A 281 -18.99 15.04 5.40
C LYS A 281 -19.23 13.59 5.02
N LYS A 282 -19.49 13.36 3.73
CA LYS A 282 -19.41 12.02 3.16
C LYS A 282 -17.97 11.53 3.22
N VAL A 283 -17.77 10.22 3.33
CA VAL A 283 -16.43 9.61 3.39
C VAL A 283 -16.35 8.45 2.40
N MET A 284 -15.16 8.22 1.84
CA MET A 284 -14.92 7.10 0.93
C MET A 284 -13.45 6.68 0.95
N VAL A 285 -13.19 5.47 0.48
CA VAL A 285 -11.85 5.03 0.08
C VAL A 285 -11.69 5.28 -1.42
N ALA A 286 -10.77 6.18 -1.80
CA ALA A 286 -10.50 6.53 -3.19
C ALA A 286 -9.49 5.58 -3.85
N GLU A 287 -8.71 4.87 -3.04
CA GLU A 287 -7.72 3.89 -3.50
C GLU A 287 -7.58 2.77 -2.49
N THR A 288 -7.70 1.52 -2.97
CA THR A 288 -7.28 0.30 -2.30
C THR A 288 -6.83 -0.71 -3.35
N GLN A 289 -5.98 -1.66 -2.96
CA GLN A 289 -5.46 -2.67 -3.88
C GLN A 289 -4.82 -3.81 -3.09
N TRP A 290 -4.90 -5.04 -3.61
CA TRP A 290 -4.27 -6.21 -3.02
C TRP A 290 -3.67 -7.15 -4.08
N ALA A 291 -2.50 -7.73 -3.79
CA ALA A 291 -1.86 -8.66 -4.70
C ALA A 291 -2.60 -10.01 -4.74
N TYR A 292 -2.88 -10.51 -5.95
CA TYR A 292 -3.41 -11.85 -6.16
C TYR A 292 -2.30 -12.91 -6.30
N THR A 293 -1.06 -12.47 -6.50
CA THR A 293 0.15 -13.29 -6.59
C THR A 293 1.37 -12.48 -6.16
N ALA A 294 2.46 -13.14 -5.77
CA ALA A 294 3.74 -12.51 -5.53
C ALA A 294 4.61 -12.39 -6.79
N GLU A 295 4.19 -12.99 -7.89
CA GLU A 295 4.93 -12.99 -9.15
C GLU A 295 4.97 -11.60 -9.80
N ASP A 296 6.03 -11.35 -10.57
CA ASP A 296 6.22 -10.18 -11.42
C ASP A 296 6.02 -10.61 -12.89
N GLY A 297 5.05 -10.00 -13.55
CA GLY A 297 4.65 -10.39 -14.91
C GLY A 297 5.41 -9.64 -16.00
N ASP A 298 6.05 -8.49 -15.72
CA ASP A 298 6.64 -7.64 -16.75
C ASP A 298 8.17 -7.46 -16.64
N ASN A 299 8.82 -8.03 -15.63
CA ASN A 299 10.23 -7.89 -15.31
C ASN A 299 10.64 -6.45 -14.86
N SER A 300 9.67 -5.65 -14.46
CA SER A 300 9.86 -4.36 -13.81
C SER A 300 9.36 -4.46 -12.38
N ALA A 301 10.27 -4.47 -11.41
CA ALA A 301 9.99 -4.85 -10.04
C ALA A 301 8.70 -4.25 -9.45
N ASN A 302 7.84 -5.11 -8.93
CA ASN A 302 6.63 -4.72 -8.24
C ASN A 302 6.92 -4.08 -6.86
N SER A 303 6.06 -3.16 -6.43
CA SER A 303 6.10 -2.56 -5.09
C SER A 303 5.81 -3.60 -3.99
N ILE A 304 5.03 -4.63 -4.33
CA ILE A 304 4.63 -5.74 -3.46
C ILE A 304 5.09 -7.06 -4.09
N GLY A 305 5.85 -7.85 -3.34
CA GLY A 305 6.39 -9.14 -3.77
C GLY A 305 6.63 -10.08 -2.58
N GLU A 306 7.43 -11.13 -2.77
CA GLU A 306 7.72 -12.13 -1.73
C GLU A 306 8.53 -11.58 -0.55
N GLU A 307 9.46 -10.65 -0.79
CA GLU A 307 10.26 -10.04 0.27
C GLU A 307 9.41 -9.08 1.10
N LEU A 308 9.02 -9.53 2.30
CA LEU A 308 8.07 -8.81 3.13
C LEU A 308 8.71 -7.85 4.10
N LYS A 309 8.42 -6.58 3.87
CA LYS A 309 8.63 -5.49 4.82
C LYS A 309 7.30 -4.84 5.25
N TYR A 310 6.17 -5.53 5.06
CA TYR A 310 4.83 -4.95 5.27
C TYR A 310 3.87 -5.98 5.85
N GLU A 311 2.74 -5.50 6.39
CA GLU A 311 1.67 -6.33 6.90
C GLU A 311 1.01 -7.17 5.79
N LYS A 312 0.62 -8.39 6.13
CA LYS A 312 -0.10 -9.32 5.24
C LYS A 312 -1.37 -9.85 5.90
N PRO A 313 -2.40 -9.02 6.06
CA PRO A 313 -3.65 -9.49 6.66
C PRO A 313 -4.39 -10.54 5.81
N TYR A 314 -4.10 -10.61 4.51
CA TYR A 314 -4.69 -11.57 3.58
C TYR A 314 -3.58 -12.32 2.82
N PRO A 315 -3.81 -13.56 2.34
CA PRO A 315 -2.87 -14.24 1.45
C PRO A 315 -2.81 -13.54 0.07
N PHE A 316 -1.68 -13.70 -0.65
CA PHE A 316 -1.56 -13.27 -2.03
C PHE A 316 -2.19 -14.30 -2.96
N THR A 317 -3.51 -14.29 -3.00
CA THR A 317 -4.37 -15.16 -3.80
C THR A 317 -5.53 -14.36 -4.36
N VAL A 318 -6.22 -14.91 -5.36
CA VAL A 318 -7.45 -14.33 -5.90
C VAL A 318 -8.54 -14.20 -4.81
N GLN A 319 -8.61 -15.17 -3.89
CA GLN A 319 -9.53 -15.11 -2.75
C GLN A 319 -9.11 -14.03 -1.75
N GLY A 320 -7.81 -13.91 -1.46
CA GLY A 320 -7.28 -12.87 -0.57
C GLY A 320 -7.54 -11.47 -1.12
N GLN A 321 -7.37 -11.27 -2.43
CA GLN A 321 -7.71 -10.01 -3.12
C GLN A 321 -9.21 -9.69 -3.03
N SER A 322 -10.06 -10.70 -3.23
CA SER A 322 -11.51 -10.55 -3.08
C SER A 322 -11.90 -10.17 -1.65
N ARG A 323 -11.27 -10.81 -0.68
CA ARG A 323 -11.56 -10.59 0.74
C ARG A 323 -11.16 -9.18 1.18
N GLU A 324 -9.97 -8.74 0.78
CA GLU A 324 -9.53 -7.36 1.03
C GLU A 324 -10.56 -6.36 0.51
N LEU A 325 -10.91 -6.45 -0.76
CA LEU A 325 -11.88 -5.53 -1.39
C LEU A 325 -13.25 -5.58 -0.68
N ARG A 326 -13.74 -6.78 -0.36
CA ARG A 326 -15.00 -6.96 0.37
C ARG A 326 -14.96 -6.30 1.74
N ASP A 327 -13.88 -6.47 2.50
CA ASP A 327 -13.75 -5.98 3.86
C ASP A 327 -13.59 -4.45 3.91
N VAL A 328 -12.91 -3.86 2.93
CA VAL A 328 -12.86 -2.40 2.76
C VAL A 328 -14.25 -1.85 2.40
N ILE A 329 -14.99 -2.50 1.50
CA ILE A 329 -16.36 -2.12 1.15
C ILE A 329 -17.26 -2.18 2.39
N ASP A 330 -17.22 -3.26 3.17
CA ASP A 330 -18.01 -3.45 4.39
C ASP A 330 -17.68 -2.37 5.44
N THR A 331 -16.39 -2.08 5.61
CA THR A 331 -15.93 -1.03 6.53
C THR A 331 -16.53 0.32 6.18
N VAL A 332 -16.44 0.74 4.91
CA VAL A 332 -16.98 2.03 4.46
C VAL A 332 -18.51 2.03 4.47
N ALA A 333 -19.16 0.94 4.02
CA ALA A 333 -20.62 0.81 4.01
C ALA A 333 -21.23 0.81 5.42
N SER A 334 -20.48 0.38 6.44
CA SER A 334 -20.91 0.42 7.83
C SER A 334 -20.99 1.83 8.43
N LEU A 335 -20.44 2.84 7.76
CA LEU A 335 -20.48 4.25 8.16
C LEU A 335 -21.74 4.92 7.61
N GLU A 336 -22.44 5.70 8.45
CA GLU A 336 -23.68 6.40 8.04
C GLU A 336 -23.49 7.28 6.80
N LYS A 337 -22.28 7.84 6.61
CA LYS A 337 -21.90 8.69 5.49
C LYS A 337 -20.86 8.07 4.55
N GLY A 338 -20.62 6.78 4.68
CA GLY A 338 -19.78 6.04 3.75
C GLY A 338 -20.47 5.90 2.39
N ILE A 339 -19.82 6.34 1.31
CA ILE A 339 -20.45 6.40 0.00
C ILE A 339 -19.80 5.53 -1.06
N GLY A 340 -18.59 5.00 -0.84
CA GLY A 340 -17.96 4.20 -1.88
C GLY A 340 -16.51 3.83 -1.63
N VAL A 341 -16.05 2.91 -2.48
CA VAL A 341 -14.68 2.40 -2.54
C VAL A 341 -14.25 2.32 -4.00
N PHE A 342 -13.01 2.72 -4.30
CA PHE A 342 -12.38 2.56 -5.61
C PHE A 342 -11.19 1.61 -5.49
N TYR A 343 -11.15 0.60 -6.36
CA TYR A 343 -9.99 -0.25 -6.56
C TYR A 343 -9.01 0.46 -7.49
N TRP A 344 -7.75 0.62 -7.06
CA TRP A 344 -6.75 1.38 -7.81
C TRP A 344 -6.17 0.54 -8.95
N GLU A 345 -6.08 1.14 -10.15
CA GLU A 345 -5.47 0.56 -11.37
C GLU A 345 -5.88 -0.89 -11.67
N ALA A 346 -7.20 -1.09 -11.78
CA ALA A 346 -7.82 -2.40 -11.94
C ALA A 346 -7.30 -3.23 -13.13
N GLY A 347 -6.71 -2.57 -14.15
CA GLY A 347 -6.26 -3.22 -15.38
C GLY A 347 -4.80 -2.97 -15.73
N TRP A 348 -3.95 -2.56 -14.80
CA TRP A 348 -2.55 -2.29 -15.13
C TRP A 348 -1.71 -3.57 -15.13
N ILE A 349 -1.77 -4.29 -16.23
CA ILE A 349 -1.12 -5.59 -16.44
C ILE A 349 0.08 -5.46 -17.40
N PRO A 350 0.95 -6.49 -17.55
CA PRO A 350 2.07 -6.47 -18.46
C PRO A 350 1.70 -6.15 -19.90
N VAL A 351 2.47 -5.28 -20.55
CA VAL A 351 2.37 -5.09 -22.00
C VAL A 351 3.01 -6.28 -22.75
N PRO A 352 2.63 -6.56 -24.00
CA PRO A 352 3.20 -7.67 -24.76
C PRO A 352 4.74 -7.61 -24.86
N GLY A 353 5.39 -8.77 -24.68
CA GLY A 353 6.85 -8.91 -24.74
C GLY A 353 7.30 -10.10 -23.88
N ALA A 354 8.42 -10.71 -24.23
CA ALA A 354 8.98 -11.83 -23.47
C ALA A 354 10.01 -11.37 -22.42
N ALA A 355 10.63 -10.21 -22.65
CA ALA A 355 11.66 -9.66 -21.79
C ALA A 355 11.44 -8.15 -21.58
N TYR A 356 12.15 -7.57 -20.62
CA TYR A 356 12.15 -6.13 -20.33
C TYR A 356 12.44 -5.30 -21.60
N GLU A 357 13.43 -5.72 -22.39
CA GLU A 357 13.86 -5.03 -23.60
C GLU A 357 12.81 -5.01 -24.72
N ASP A 358 11.91 -5.98 -24.75
CA ASP A 358 10.78 -6.00 -25.69
C ASP A 358 9.69 -5.02 -25.29
N ARG A 359 9.47 -4.85 -23.99
CA ARG A 359 8.42 -4.01 -23.37
C ARG A 359 8.83 -2.55 -23.24
N PHE A 360 10.10 -2.30 -22.97
CA PHE A 360 10.62 -0.96 -22.73
C PHE A 360 10.25 0.07 -23.82
N PRO A 361 10.37 -0.24 -25.14
CA PRO A 361 9.95 0.69 -26.19
C PRO A 361 8.45 1.03 -26.15
N LEU A 362 7.59 0.10 -25.73
CA LEU A 362 6.14 0.33 -25.61
C LEU A 362 5.83 1.27 -24.45
N TRP A 363 6.52 1.10 -23.30
CA TRP A 363 6.39 2.00 -22.17
C TRP A 363 6.81 3.42 -22.52
N GLU A 364 7.93 3.59 -23.25
CA GLU A 364 8.41 4.90 -23.70
C GLU A 364 7.47 5.56 -24.71
N GLU A 365 6.96 4.80 -25.70
CA GLU A 365 6.12 5.33 -26.77
C GLU A 365 4.71 5.66 -26.31
N HIS A 366 4.10 4.78 -25.51
CA HIS A 366 2.68 4.87 -25.15
C HIS A 366 2.42 5.32 -23.71
N GLY A 367 3.46 5.33 -22.85
CA GLY A 367 3.34 5.69 -21.45
C GLY A 367 2.63 4.63 -20.60
N SER A 368 2.65 3.37 -21.03
CA SER A 368 1.98 2.26 -20.34
C SER A 368 2.73 1.73 -19.11
N GLY A 369 3.99 2.10 -18.91
CA GLY A 369 4.73 1.88 -17.66
C GLY A 369 4.44 2.97 -16.61
N TRP A 370 4.92 2.78 -15.39
CA TRP A 370 4.72 3.78 -14.33
C TRP A 370 5.44 5.10 -14.61
N ALA A 371 6.59 5.05 -15.31
CA ALA A 371 7.34 6.18 -15.80
C ALA A 371 8.10 5.83 -17.08
N SER A 372 8.29 6.82 -17.94
CA SER A 372 9.25 6.79 -19.04
C SER A 372 10.55 7.49 -18.64
N SER A 373 11.64 7.29 -19.42
CA SER A 373 12.91 7.99 -19.21
C SER A 373 12.78 9.53 -19.39
N PHE A 374 11.76 9.98 -20.13
CA PHE A 374 11.47 11.41 -20.36
C PHE A 374 10.93 12.12 -19.11
N ALA A 375 10.37 11.37 -18.14
CA ALA A 375 9.92 11.93 -16.88
C ALA A 375 11.05 12.57 -16.06
N ALA A 376 12.31 12.26 -16.35
CA ALA A 376 13.49 12.87 -15.74
C ALA A 376 13.52 14.40 -15.85
N GLU A 377 12.83 15.00 -16.84
CA GLU A 377 12.70 16.46 -16.94
C GLU A 377 11.94 17.06 -15.77
N TYR A 378 10.92 16.37 -15.29
CA TYR A 378 10.03 16.85 -14.22
C TYR A 378 10.34 16.20 -12.86
N ASP A 379 10.72 14.94 -12.84
CA ASP A 379 11.02 14.14 -11.64
C ASP A 379 12.40 13.45 -11.77
N PRO A 380 13.52 14.21 -11.67
CA PRO A 380 14.86 13.68 -11.90
C PRO A 380 15.36 12.74 -10.80
N ASP A 381 14.78 12.82 -9.61
CA ASP A 381 15.29 12.12 -8.43
C ASP A 381 14.69 10.73 -8.26
N ASP A 382 13.49 10.48 -8.79
CA ASP A 382 12.82 9.20 -8.74
C ASP A 382 12.57 8.64 -10.15
N ALA A 383 11.59 9.14 -10.89
CA ALA A 383 11.27 8.65 -12.23
C ALA A 383 12.46 8.73 -13.19
N GLY A 384 13.32 9.76 -13.05
CA GLY A 384 14.55 9.88 -13.83
C GLY A 384 15.60 8.82 -13.55
N LYS A 385 15.45 8.03 -12.48
CA LYS A 385 16.36 6.95 -12.09
C LYS A 385 15.76 5.56 -12.20
N TYR A 386 14.45 5.44 -11.97
CA TYR A 386 13.74 4.18 -11.75
C TYR A 386 12.53 4.04 -12.66
N TYR A 387 12.61 4.49 -13.91
CA TYR A 387 11.56 4.34 -14.92
C TYR A 387 11.44 2.88 -15.38
N GLY A 388 10.24 2.49 -15.84
CA GLY A 388 9.97 1.12 -16.29
C GLY A 388 8.49 0.79 -16.40
N GLY A 389 8.18 -0.49 -16.28
CA GLY A 389 6.85 -1.08 -16.41
C GLY A 389 5.90 -0.77 -15.25
N SER A 390 4.91 -1.63 -15.06
CA SER A 390 3.97 -1.51 -13.94
C SER A 390 4.66 -1.86 -12.62
N ALA A 391 4.46 -1.04 -11.59
CA ALA A 391 4.91 -1.38 -10.24
C ALA A 391 3.87 -2.20 -9.44
N CYS A 392 2.75 -2.61 -10.08
CA CYS A 392 1.63 -3.26 -9.41
C CYS A 392 0.84 -4.20 -10.34
N ASP A 393 1.47 -4.78 -11.36
CA ASP A 393 0.80 -5.68 -12.29
C ASP A 393 0.22 -6.93 -11.61
N ASN A 394 0.82 -7.37 -10.51
CA ASN A 394 0.35 -8.46 -9.67
C ASN A 394 -0.83 -8.09 -8.74
N GLN A 395 -1.33 -6.86 -8.82
CA GLN A 395 -2.44 -6.36 -8.02
C GLN A 395 -3.67 -6.01 -8.88
N ALA A 396 -3.59 -6.16 -10.21
CA ALA A 396 -4.71 -5.94 -11.12
C ALA A 396 -5.87 -6.94 -10.86
N LEU A 397 -7.05 -6.64 -11.39
CA LEU A 397 -8.22 -7.54 -11.38
C LEU A 397 -8.29 -8.42 -12.65
N PHE A 398 -7.20 -8.43 -13.39
CA PHE A 398 -6.95 -9.27 -14.55
C PHE A 398 -5.59 -9.95 -14.37
N ASP A 399 -5.47 -11.17 -14.89
CA ASP A 399 -4.17 -11.87 -14.92
C ASP A 399 -3.21 -11.20 -15.91
N PHE A 400 -1.96 -11.67 -15.96
CA PHE A 400 -0.92 -11.13 -16.85
C PHE A 400 -1.22 -11.27 -18.35
N GLU A 401 -2.19 -12.11 -18.71
CA GLU A 401 -2.67 -12.33 -20.09
C GLU A 401 -3.96 -11.58 -20.41
N GLY A 402 -4.50 -10.81 -19.46
CA GLY A 402 -5.71 -9.99 -19.62
C GLY A 402 -7.02 -10.77 -19.45
N ASN A 403 -7.02 -11.95 -18.84
CA ASN A 403 -8.25 -12.62 -18.43
C ASN A 403 -8.71 -12.07 -17.08
N PRO A 404 -10.02 -11.87 -16.87
CA PRO A 404 -10.52 -11.35 -15.59
C PRO A 404 -10.32 -12.39 -14.50
N LEU A 405 -9.82 -11.97 -13.34
CA LEU A 405 -9.74 -12.77 -12.14
C LEU A 405 -11.12 -12.94 -11.50
N GLU A 406 -11.36 -14.07 -10.83
CA GLU A 406 -12.63 -14.28 -10.11
C GLU A 406 -12.89 -13.17 -9.05
N SER A 407 -11.84 -12.59 -8.46
CA SER A 407 -11.92 -11.47 -7.51
C SER A 407 -12.64 -10.23 -8.06
N LEU A 408 -12.65 -10.01 -9.37
CA LEU A 408 -13.42 -8.93 -10.00
C LEU A 408 -14.93 -9.08 -9.75
N LYS A 409 -15.43 -10.30 -9.61
CA LYS A 409 -16.84 -10.56 -9.28
C LYS A 409 -17.26 -10.06 -7.89
N THR A 410 -16.31 -9.76 -7.03
CA THR A 410 -16.57 -9.24 -5.67
C THR A 410 -17.47 -8.01 -5.70
N PHE A 411 -17.32 -7.10 -6.65
CA PHE A 411 -18.19 -5.93 -6.78
C PHE A 411 -19.68 -6.26 -6.89
N ALA A 412 -20.04 -7.34 -7.61
CA ALA A 412 -21.42 -7.80 -7.69
C ALA A 412 -21.79 -8.65 -6.46
N LEU A 413 -20.88 -9.52 -6.03
CA LEU A 413 -21.15 -10.51 -4.98
C LEU A 413 -21.29 -9.90 -3.58
N VAL A 414 -20.69 -8.73 -3.29
CA VAL A 414 -20.94 -8.02 -2.01
C VAL A 414 -22.41 -7.66 -1.80
N ARG A 415 -23.22 -7.59 -2.86
CA ARG A 415 -24.66 -7.32 -2.76
C ARG A 415 -25.51 -8.57 -2.52
N THR A 416 -25.07 -9.71 -3.00
CA THR A 416 -25.84 -10.98 -3.00
C THR A 416 -25.27 -12.03 -2.04
N GLY A 417 -23.96 -11.97 -1.78
CA GLY A 417 -23.20 -13.06 -1.18
C GLY A 417 -22.90 -14.19 -2.18
N ASN A 418 -21.88 -14.97 -1.90
CA ASN A 418 -21.54 -16.23 -2.58
C ASN A 418 -20.84 -17.16 -1.59
N GLU A 419 -21.62 -17.77 -0.70
CA GLU A 419 -21.10 -18.61 0.38
C GLU A 419 -20.96 -20.07 -0.12
N ILE A 420 -19.84 -20.36 -0.74
CA ILE A 420 -19.46 -21.76 -1.10
C ILE A 420 -18.91 -22.50 0.13
N ALA A 421 -18.80 -23.82 0.05
CA ALA A 421 -18.11 -24.58 1.10
C ALA A 421 -16.64 -24.14 1.18
N PRO A 422 -16.09 -23.92 2.40
CA PRO A 422 -14.70 -23.49 2.57
C PRO A 422 -13.72 -24.45 1.89
N GLN A 423 -12.77 -23.91 1.15
CA GLN A 423 -11.68 -24.62 0.46
C GLN A 423 -10.36 -24.03 0.92
N ALA A 424 -9.27 -24.82 0.92
CA ALA A 424 -7.96 -24.31 1.22
C ALA A 424 -7.54 -23.28 0.15
N ASP A 425 -7.21 -22.07 0.59
CA ASP A 425 -6.79 -20.96 -0.26
C ASP A 425 -5.27 -20.76 -0.24
N ALA A 426 -4.67 -20.82 0.95
CA ALA A 426 -3.23 -20.66 1.13
C ALA A 426 -2.72 -21.41 2.37
N LEU A 427 -1.41 -21.57 2.45
CA LEU A 427 -0.71 -21.96 3.68
C LEU A 427 0.11 -20.78 4.19
N ASP A 428 0.12 -20.58 5.50
CA ASP A 428 1.03 -19.62 6.13
C ASP A 428 2.49 -20.06 5.93
N SER A 429 3.38 -19.11 5.70
CA SER A 429 4.81 -19.40 5.65
C SER A 429 5.33 -19.73 7.06
N ALA A 430 6.16 -20.73 7.15
CA ALA A 430 6.86 -21.07 8.39
C ALA A 430 8.20 -20.32 8.48
N VAL A 431 8.64 -20.02 9.70
CA VAL A 431 9.97 -19.47 9.98
C VAL A 431 10.66 -20.34 11.01
N VAL A 432 11.84 -20.85 10.66
CA VAL A 432 12.72 -21.59 11.55
C VAL A 432 13.99 -20.78 11.74
N THR A 433 14.27 -20.36 12.97
CA THR A 433 15.55 -19.73 13.30
C THR A 433 16.43 -20.73 14.04
N VAL A 434 17.63 -20.94 13.53
CA VAL A 434 18.61 -21.89 14.08
C VAL A 434 19.97 -21.20 14.19
N ARG A 435 20.74 -21.55 15.23
CA ARG A 435 22.10 -21.01 15.41
C ARG A 435 23.11 -21.80 14.59
N VAL A 436 24.20 -21.14 14.21
CA VAL A 436 25.33 -21.80 13.55
C VAL A 436 25.81 -23.02 14.38
N GLY A 437 25.86 -24.19 13.72
CA GLY A 437 26.26 -25.45 14.30
C GLY A 437 25.16 -26.25 15.00
N GLU A 438 23.94 -25.75 15.10
CA GLU A 438 22.79 -26.46 15.64
C GLU A 438 22.03 -27.23 14.53
N SER A 439 21.33 -28.28 14.91
CA SER A 439 20.42 -29.00 14.02
C SER A 439 19.06 -28.30 14.01
N PHE A 440 18.38 -28.31 12.87
CA PHE A 440 17.01 -27.80 12.74
C PHE A 440 16.05 -28.91 12.34
N ALA A 441 14.76 -28.65 12.45
CA ALA A 441 13.71 -29.46 11.88
C ALA A 441 12.63 -28.53 11.30
N LEU A 442 12.13 -28.88 10.13
CA LEU A 442 10.99 -28.19 9.52
C LEU A 442 9.70 -28.59 10.26
N PRO A 443 8.70 -27.70 10.37
CA PRO A 443 7.44 -28.02 11.02
C PRO A 443 6.66 -29.10 10.25
N GLU A 444 6.01 -30.01 10.96
CA GLU A 444 5.17 -31.06 10.35
C GLU A 444 3.85 -30.50 9.83
N THR A 445 3.38 -29.39 10.42
CA THR A 445 2.15 -28.69 10.04
C THR A 445 2.39 -27.20 9.94
N VAL A 446 1.60 -26.52 9.13
CA VAL A 446 1.47 -25.05 9.09
C VAL A 446 -0.01 -24.67 9.08
N PRO A 447 -0.39 -23.46 9.53
CA PRO A 447 -1.78 -23.01 9.40
C PRO A 447 -2.19 -22.88 7.93
N ALA A 448 -3.29 -23.56 7.56
CA ALA A 448 -3.99 -23.35 6.31
C ALA A 448 -5.04 -22.25 6.49
N ILE A 449 -5.15 -21.37 5.51
CA ILE A 449 -6.16 -20.32 5.40
C ILE A 449 -7.19 -20.80 4.39
N PHE A 450 -8.47 -20.80 4.78
CA PHE A 450 -9.57 -21.22 3.91
C PHE A 450 -10.22 -19.99 3.26
N THR A 451 -10.99 -20.25 2.18
CA THR A 451 -11.67 -19.19 1.41
C THR A 451 -12.62 -18.33 2.26
N ASP A 452 -13.21 -18.88 3.32
CA ASP A 452 -14.01 -18.16 4.32
C ASP A 452 -13.17 -17.46 5.40
N GLY A 453 -11.82 -17.57 5.33
CA GLY A 453 -10.83 -17.06 6.26
C GLY A 453 -10.70 -17.82 7.56
N SER A 454 -11.39 -18.93 7.72
CA SER A 454 -11.12 -19.85 8.82
C SER A 454 -9.71 -20.43 8.68
N ARG A 455 -9.13 -20.90 9.80
CA ARG A 455 -7.78 -21.47 9.84
C ARG A 455 -7.82 -22.85 10.49
N ALA A 456 -6.99 -23.74 9.96
CA ALA A 456 -6.76 -25.06 10.55
C ALA A 456 -5.33 -25.51 10.27
N GLU A 457 -4.79 -26.41 11.11
CA GLU A 457 -3.47 -27.01 10.86
C GLU A 457 -3.53 -27.95 9.66
N ALA A 458 -2.64 -27.74 8.70
CA ALA A 458 -2.45 -28.59 7.53
C ALA A 458 -1.09 -29.28 7.59
N ALA A 459 -1.07 -30.59 7.33
CA ALA A 459 0.19 -31.33 7.22
C ALA A 459 0.93 -30.92 5.94
N VAL A 460 2.24 -30.68 6.06
CA VAL A 460 3.12 -30.27 4.96
C VAL A 460 4.13 -31.34 4.64
N THR A 461 4.35 -31.55 3.36
CA THR A 461 5.48 -32.34 2.85
C THR A 461 6.50 -31.37 2.23
N TRP A 462 7.66 -31.24 2.85
CA TRP A 462 8.74 -30.37 2.40
C TRP A 462 9.59 -31.03 1.31
N ASP A 463 10.22 -30.23 0.45
CA ASP A 463 11.18 -30.72 -0.56
C ASP A 463 12.47 -31.19 0.12
N ALA A 464 12.67 -32.49 0.14
CA ALA A 464 13.82 -33.10 0.80
C ALA A 464 15.17 -32.74 0.13
N ALA A 465 15.18 -32.36 -1.15
CA ALA A 465 16.41 -31.95 -1.83
C ALA A 465 16.82 -30.52 -1.43
N GLU A 466 15.86 -29.62 -1.23
CA GLU A 466 16.10 -28.26 -0.72
C GLU A 466 16.43 -28.28 0.77
N GLU A 467 15.71 -29.07 1.58
CA GLU A 467 16.02 -29.27 3.00
C GLU A 467 17.47 -29.73 3.18
N ALA A 468 17.94 -30.68 2.34
CA ALA A 468 19.32 -31.18 2.39
C ALA A 468 20.38 -30.14 1.97
N GLN A 469 19.99 -29.01 1.35
CA GLN A 469 20.90 -27.92 0.99
C GLN A 469 21.03 -26.86 2.09
N VAL A 470 20.17 -26.89 3.10
CA VAL A 470 20.27 -26.00 4.25
C VAL A 470 21.51 -26.37 5.05
N SER A 471 22.52 -25.49 5.06
CA SER A 471 23.73 -25.66 5.90
C SER A 471 23.63 -24.73 7.10
N THR A 472 23.81 -25.31 8.28
CA THR A 472 23.95 -24.55 9.53
C THR A 472 25.39 -24.22 9.89
N ASP A 473 26.37 -24.50 9.02
CA ASP A 473 27.80 -24.27 9.30
C ASP A 473 28.19 -22.80 9.30
N ALA A 474 27.38 -21.96 8.68
CA ALA A 474 27.57 -20.50 8.58
C ALA A 474 26.23 -19.76 8.59
N VAL A 475 26.27 -18.48 8.97
CA VAL A 475 25.11 -17.56 8.85
C VAL A 475 24.58 -17.57 7.43
N GLY A 476 23.26 -17.69 7.28
CA GLY A 476 22.62 -17.74 5.98
C GLY A 476 21.08 -17.72 6.09
N LYS A 477 20.44 -17.48 4.96
CA LYS A 477 18.99 -17.57 4.80
C LYS A 477 18.69 -18.58 3.71
N PHE A 478 17.81 -19.50 3.98
CA PHE A 478 17.40 -20.55 3.05
C PHE A 478 15.87 -20.54 2.95
N VAL A 479 15.36 -20.93 1.81
CA VAL A 479 13.94 -21.16 1.60
C VAL A 479 13.76 -22.63 1.24
N VAL A 480 12.82 -23.31 1.89
CA VAL A 480 12.43 -24.68 1.58
C VAL A 480 10.99 -24.69 1.17
N HIS A 481 10.72 -25.20 -0.02
CA HIS A 481 9.36 -25.34 -0.56
C HIS A 481 8.71 -26.62 -0.06
N GLY A 482 7.39 -26.60 0.06
CA GLY A 482 6.58 -27.73 0.46
C GLY A 482 5.19 -27.70 -0.14
N GLN A 483 4.38 -28.69 0.17
CA GLN A 483 2.98 -28.76 -0.25
C GLN A 483 2.13 -29.36 0.88
N GLY A 484 0.94 -28.78 1.07
CA GLY A 484 -0.10 -29.27 1.98
C GLY A 484 -1.48 -28.86 1.51
N ASP A 485 -2.49 -29.74 1.64
CA ASP A 485 -3.87 -29.50 1.22
C ASP A 485 -4.04 -28.95 -0.22
N GLY A 486 -3.10 -29.31 -1.12
CA GLY A 486 -3.09 -28.86 -2.51
C GLY A 486 -2.50 -27.45 -2.72
N GLN A 487 -2.04 -26.80 -1.67
CA GLN A 487 -1.42 -25.47 -1.69
C GLN A 487 0.11 -25.55 -1.51
N ALA A 488 0.83 -24.57 -2.08
CA ALA A 488 2.27 -24.42 -1.85
C ALA A 488 2.55 -23.92 -0.43
N ALA A 489 3.59 -24.45 0.19
CA ALA A 489 4.10 -24.04 1.49
C ALA A 489 5.53 -23.51 1.36
N LEU A 490 5.89 -22.50 2.16
CA LEU A 490 7.26 -21.96 2.26
C LEU A 490 7.75 -22.04 3.71
N CYS A 491 9.00 -22.44 3.89
CA CYS A 491 9.69 -22.33 5.17
C CYS A 491 10.98 -21.53 5.00
N TYR A 492 11.08 -20.43 5.72
CA TYR A 492 12.29 -19.60 5.79
C TYR A 492 13.15 -20.12 6.92
N VAL A 493 14.33 -20.68 6.61
CA VAL A 493 15.31 -21.13 7.60
C VAL A 493 16.39 -20.07 7.72
N ASN A 494 16.40 -19.37 8.85
CA ASN A 494 17.36 -18.33 9.17
C ASN A 494 18.45 -18.92 10.06
N VAL A 495 19.66 -19.08 9.55
CA VAL A 495 20.84 -19.48 10.32
C VAL A 495 21.51 -18.22 10.85
N VAL A 496 21.46 -18.03 12.16
CA VAL A 496 21.99 -16.85 12.85
C VAL A 496 23.24 -17.19 13.65
N GLU A 497 24.05 -16.19 13.99
CA GLU A 497 25.21 -16.42 14.87
C GLU A 497 24.78 -16.98 16.23
N ALA A 498 25.61 -17.84 16.79
CA ALA A 498 25.40 -18.34 18.15
C ALA A 498 25.52 -17.17 19.12
N ASN A 499 24.46 -16.81 19.80
CA ASN A 499 24.47 -15.78 20.83
C ASN A 499 24.28 -16.43 22.21
N TYR A 500 25.22 -16.20 23.11
CA TYR A 500 25.18 -16.75 24.46
C TYR A 500 24.44 -15.85 25.46
N LEU A 501 24.05 -14.65 25.08
CA LEU A 501 23.16 -13.79 25.87
C LEU A 501 21.71 -14.24 25.72
N GLU A 502 21.00 -14.32 26.83
CA GLU A 502 19.57 -14.59 26.85
C GLU A 502 18.80 -13.28 26.61
N ASN A 503 17.70 -13.36 25.85
CA ASN A 503 16.84 -12.22 25.51
C ASN A 503 17.66 -10.98 25.08
N TYR A 504 18.56 -11.17 24.14
CA TYR A 504 19.60 -10.24 23.73
C TYR A 504 19.08 -8.98 22.99
N SER A 505 17.85 -9.04 22.46
CA SER A 505 17.12 -7.95 21.81
C SER A 505 15.86 -7.54 22.59
N PHE A 506 15.71 -8.03 23.82
CA PHE A 506 14.63 -7.68 24.76
C PHE A 506 13.21 -8.08 24.34
N GLU A 507 13.03 -8.87 23.30
CA GLU A 507 11.71 -9.26 22.76
C GLU A 507 10.93 -10.19 23.70
N GLY A 508 11.63 -11.02 24.48
CA GLY A 508 10.99 -11.89 25.47
C GLY A 508 10.36 -11.11 26.63
N GLU A 509 9.22 -11.59 27.15
CA GLU A 509 8.56 -10.98 28.31
C GLU A 509 9.43 -11.00 29.57
N ASP A 510 10.17 -12.08 29.80
CA ASP A 510 11.14 -12.17 30.89
C ASP A 510 12.45 -11.47 30.52
N ARG A 511 12.72 -10.36 31.17
CA ARG A 511 13.94 -9.54 31.04
C ARG A 511 14.78 -9.56 32.32
N SER A 512 14.49 -10.44 33.27
CA SER A 512 15.16 -10.50 34.59
C SER A 512 16.65 -10.84 34.54
N MET A 513 17.13 -11.43 33.41
CA MET A 513 18.54 -11.69 33.17
C MET A 513 19.34 -10.39 32.93
N TRP A 514 18.69 -9.31 32.52
CA TRP A 514 19.30 -8.00 32.38
C TRP A 514 19.07 -7.15 33.62
N GLN A 515 20.13 -6.59 34.19
CA GLN A 515 20.09 -5.77 35.39
C GLN A 515 20.33 -4.30 35.03
N ILE A 516 19.32 -3.45 35.18
CA ILE A 516 19.50 -1.99 35.11
C ILE A 516 19.97 -1.52 36.49
N ILE A 517 21.14 -0.90 36.54
CA ILE A 517 21.82 -0.42 37.75
C ILE A 517 21.89 1.12 37.66
N PRO A 518 20.98 1.87 38.29
CA PRO A 518 21.04 3.31 38.31
C PRO A 518 22.25 3.79 39.14
N LEU A 519 22.98 4.77 38.63
CA LEU A 519 24.14 5.39 39.28
C LEU A 519 23.84 6.87 39.61
N ALA A 520 22.71 7.42 39.12
CA ALA A 520 22.15 8.71 39.50
C ALA A 520 20.74 8.54 40.09
N ASP A 521 20.17 9.59 40.68
CA ASP A 521 18.87 9.56 41.33
C ASP A 521 17.71 9.38 40.31
N GLY A 522 16.75 8.56 40.66
CA GLY A 522 15.54 8.28 39.87
C GLY A 522 15.69 7.12 38.90
N GLU A 523 14.65 6.89 38.10
CA GLU A 523 14.63 5.90 37.03
C GLU A 523 15.47 6.44 35.87
N GLN A 524 16.48 5.66 35.46
CA GLN A 524 17.49 6.11 34.50
C GLN A 524 17.33 5.46 33.13
N ALA A 525 16.76 4.25 33.08
CA ALA A 525 16.52 3.47 31.89
C ALA A 525 15.36 2.48 32.10
N ASP A 526 14.73 2.06 31.05
CA ASP A 526 13.68 1.05 31.03
C ASP A 526 13.76 0.14 29.79
N PHE A 527 12.99 -0.94 29.76
CA PHE A 527 12.80 -1.76 28.57
C PHE A 527 11.51 -1.28 27.86
N GLN A 528 11.69 -0.61 26.74
CA GLN A 528 10.62 -0.03 25.97
C GLN A 528 10.14 -1.00 24.87
N ILE A 529 8.82 -1.11 24.66
CA ILE A 529 8.22 -1.80 23.51
C ILE A 529 7.78 -0.72 22.52
N LYS A 530 8.57 -0.53 21.48
CA LYS A 530 8.34 0.48 20.45
C LYS A 530 9.18 0.17 19.22
N ALA A 531 8.59 -0.46 18.23
CA ALA A 531 9.27 -0.93 17.00
C ALA A 531 10.06 0.16 16.27
N THR A 532 9.62 1.42 16.31
CA THR A 532 10.34 2.55 15.68
C THR A 532 11.67 2.89 16.35
N ASP A 533 11.88 2.46 17.57
CA ASP A 533 13.05 2.74 18.40
C ASP A 533 13.88 1.47 18.69
N ALA A 534 13.47 0.31 18.15
CA ALA A 534 14.20 -0.95 18.15
C ALA A 534 15.05 -1.07 16.87
N PHE A 535 16.20 -1.76 16.96
CA PHE A 535 17.02 -2.11 15.79
C PHE A 535 16.43 -3.32 15.07
N SER A 536 15.97 -4.29 15.85
CA SER A 536 15.22 -5.45 15.38
C SER A 536 13.99 -5.68 16.28
N GLY A 537 12.92 -6.28 15.77
CA GLY A 537 11.71 -6.56 16.53
C GLY A 537 10.96 -5.32 17.00
N GLU A 538 10.46 -5.37 18.26
CA GLU A 538 9.62 -4.32 18.84
C GLU A 538 10.17 -3.73 20.14
N ALA A 539 11.18 -4.33 20.77
CA ALA A 539 11.67 -3.95 22.07
C ALA A 539 13.12 -3.46 22.06
N SER A 540 13.47 -2.57 22.99
CA SER A 540 14.84 -2.08 23.17
C SER A 540 15.10 -1.65 24.62
N LEU A 541 16.37 -1.57 25.03
CA LEU A 541 16.77 -0.86 26.24
C LEU A 541 16.77 0.64 25.93
N HIS A 542 15.92 1.38 26.60
CA HIS A 542 15.72 2.83 26.39
C HIS A 542 16.22 3.64 27.58
N PHE A 543 16.73 4.83 27.33
CA PHE A 543 16.99 5.84 28.34
C PHE A 543 16.61 7.25 27.90
N TRP A 544 16.03 7.97 28.81
CA TRP A 544 15.80 9.42 28.74
C TRP A 544 15.49 9.97 30.14
N ASN A 545 16.05 11.10 30.48
CA ASN A 545 15.65 11.83 31.69
C ASN A 545 15.84 13.34 31.49
N GLY A 546 14.98 14.15 32.11
CA GLY A 546 15.10 15.62 32.11
C GLY A 546 16.29 16.13 32.95
N THR A 547 16.89 15.30 33.81
CA THR A 547 18.15 15.53 34.55
C THR A 547 19.25 14.63 33.99
N ALA A 548 20.49 14.83 34.46
CA ALA A 548 21.61 14.01 34.02
C ALA A 548 21.32 12.52 34.22
N VAL A 549 21.68 11.72 33.24
CA VAL A 549 21.52 10.25 33.21
C VAL A 549 22.85 9.59 33.56
N GLU A 550 22.82 8.63 34.47
CA GLU A 550 23.96 7.73 34.70
C GLU A 550 23.49 6.35 35.17
N PHE A 551 23.76 5.33 34.37
CA PHE A 551 23.38 3.94 34.67
C PHE A 551 24.28 2.92 33.98
N LYS A 552 24.12 1.66 34.40
CA LYS A 552 24.55 0.46 33.67
C LYS A 552 23.35 -0.43 33.40
N CYS A 553 23.43 -1.17 32.28
CA CYS A 553 22.57 -2.33 32.07
C CYS A 553 23.47 -3.51 31.69
N GLU A 554 23.37 -4.64 32.40
CA GLU A 554 24.29 -5.75 32.20
C GLU A 554 23.63 -7.11 32.37
N GLN A 555 24.22 -8.13 31.71
CA GLN A 555 23.91 -9.54 31.89
C GLN A 555 25.21 -10.30 32.11
N THR A 556 25.21 -11.24 33.07
CA THR A 556 26.36 -12.15 33.32
C THR A 556 26.01 -13.55 32.83
N VAL A 557 26.83 -14.07 31.93
CA VAL A 557 26.71 -15.44 31.38
C VAL A 557 27.77 -16.32 32.00
N LYS A 558 27.36 -17.50 32.46
CA LYS A 558 28.20 -18.50 33.12
C LYS A 558 28.31 -19.78 32.29
N ASP A 559 29.23 -20.63 32.69
CA ASP A 559 29.48 -21.94 32.06
C ASP A 559 29.87 -21.85 30.57
N LEU A 560 30.44 -20.71 30.17
CA LEU A 560 30.95 -20.51 28.83
C LEU A 560 32.13 -21.46 28.51
N PRO A 561 32.30 -21.85 27.24
CA PRO A 561 33.55 -22.47 26.79
C PRO A 561 34.77 -21.57 27.05
N GLU A 562 35.89 -22.18 27.42
CA GLU A 562 37.15 -21.44 27.46
C GLU A 562 37.59 -21.05 26.05
N GLY A 563 38.07 -19.80 25.87
CA GLY A 563 38.50 -19.33 24.56
C GLY A 563 38.53 -17.82 24.42
N THR A 564 38.56 -17.37 23.20
CA THR A 564 38.50 -15.94 22.85
C THR A 564 37.08 -15.59 22.37
N TRP A 565 36.58 -14.47 22.83
CA TRP A 565 35.21 -14.04 22.61
C TRP A 565 35.16 -12.67 22.00
N ARG A 566 34.06 -12.38 21.32
CA ARG A 566 33.68 -11.05 20.86
C ARG A 566 32.28 -10.66 21.35
N VAL A 567 32.10 -9.37 21.53
CA VAL A 567 30.82 -8.78 21.99
C VAL A 567 30.51 -7.56 21.14
N SER A 568 29.27 -7.44 20.68
CA SER A 568 28.78 -6.22 20.06
C SER A 568 27.39 -5.81 20.56
N VAL A 569 27.00 -4.57 20.28
CA VAL A 569 25.68 -4.02 20.55
C VAL A 569 25.35 -2.92 19.54
N GLN A 570 24.11 -2.83 19.13
CA GLN A 570 23.59 -1.72 18.34
C GLN A 570 23.07 -0.61 19.27
N GLY A 571 23.35 0.66 18.93
CA GLY A 571 22.89 1.79 19.71
C GLY A 571 22.60 3.02 18.85
N GLN A 572 21.57 3.79 19.21
CA GLN A 572 21.25 5.08 18.64
C GLN A 572 20.87 6.07 19.74
N GLY A 573 20.94 7.37 19.44
CA GLY A 573 20.54 8.39 20.38
C GLY A 573 20.97 9.79 19.97
N GLY A 574 20.65 10.78 20.81
CA GLY A 574 20.98 12.18 20.56
C GLY A 574 20.89 13.06 21.80
N ASP A 575 21.27 14.32 21.66
CA ASP A 575 21.24 15.36 22.70
C ASP A 575 22.03 15.01 23.98
N VAL A 576 22.96 14.08 23.89
CA VAL A 576 23.72 13.53 25.03
C VAL A 576 24.76 14.48 25.61
N GLY A 577 25.16 15.53 24.88
CA GLY A 577 26.16 16.53 25.25
C GLY A 577 27.59 16.10 24.93
N ASP A 578 28.49 17.10 24.92
CA ASP A 578 29.92 16.90 24.54
C ASP A 578 30.70 16.08 25.56
N ASP A 579 30.26 16.06 26.83
CA ASP A 579 30.91 15.35 27.94
C ASP A 579 30.28 13.95 28.18
N ALA A 580 29.46 13.45 27.25
CA ALA A 580 28.86 12.14 27.36
C ALA A 580 29.91 11.02 27.37
N ASP A 581 29.66 10.01 28.20
CA ASP A 581 30.46 8.79 28.26
C ASP A 581 29.50 7.60 28.09
N ILE A 582 29.44 7.10 26.84
CA ILE A 582 28.56 6.00 26.44
C ILE A 582 29.45 4.91 25.87
N GLN A 583 29.38 3.72 26.44
CA GLN A 583 30.24 2.63 26.01
C GLN A 583 29.62 1.25 26.23
N LEU A 584 29.93 0.33 25.31
CA LEU A 584 29.85 -1.09 25.55
C LEU A 584 30.97 -1.46 26.51
N TYR A 585 30.71 -2.31 27.49
CA TYR A 585 31.79 -2.89 28.34
C TYR A 585 31.59 -4.39 28.53
N VAL A 586 32.71 -5.07 28.76
CA VAL A 586 32.77 -6.51 29.04
C VAL A 586 33.70 -6.73 30.22
N ILE A 587 33.26 -7.57 31.16
CA ILE A 587 34.12 -8.02 32.27
C ILE A 587 34.39 -9.52 32.07
N SER A 588 35.66 -9.89 31.91
CA SER A 588 36.12 -11.28 31.80
C SER A 588 37.44 -11.47 32.52
N ASP A 589 37.58 -12.56 33.24
CA ASP A 589 38.80 -12.91 34.02
C ASP A 589 39.30 -11.77 34.93
N GLY A 590 38.34 -10.94 35.45
CA GLY A 590 38.63 -9.80 36.33
C GLY A 590 39.17 -8.56 35.59
N GLN A 591 39.18 -8.56 34.27
CA GLN A 591 39.53 -7.40 33.44
C GLN A 591 38.28 -6.80 32.79
N THR A 592 38.30 -5.48 32.60
CA THR A 592 37.23 -4.75 31.90
C THR A 592 37.77 -4.29 30.54
N TYR A 593 37.00 -4.59 29.51
CA TYR A 593 37.19 -4.16 28.11
C TYR A 593 36.10 -3.20 27.76
N THR A 594 36.38 -2.12 27.00
CA THR A 594 35.36 -1.13 26.64
C THR A 594 35.49 -0.69 25.18
N ALA A 595 34.34 -0.35 24.56
CA ALA A 595 34.27 0.29 23.26
C ALA A 595 33.32 1.51 23.36
N PRO A 596 33.83 2.73 23.07
CA PRO A 596 33.01 3.93 23.13
C PRO A 596 31.99 3.96 21.99
N MET A 597 30.84 4.60 22.25
CA MET A 597 29.79 4.87 21.26
C MET A 597 29.53 6.36 21.13
N THR A 598 29.29 6.82 19.91
CA THR A 598 28.89 8.19 19.62
C THR A 598 27.57 8.19 18.91
N PHE A 599 26.58 8.90 19.42
CA PHE A 599 25.24 8.94 18.84
C PHE A 599 25.09 10.10 17.85
N HIS A 600 24.40 9.83 16.74
CA HIS A 600 24.21 10.76 15.61
C HIS A 600 22.74 11.05 15.29
N GLY A 601 21.84 10.77 16.22
CA GLY A 601 20.39 11.00 16.10
C GLY A 601 19.60 9.74 15.85
N TRP A 602 18.31 9.92 15.66
CA TRP A 602 17.34 8.86 15.47
C TRP A 602 17.52 8.13 14.13
N VAL A 603 17.37 6.81 14.13
CA VAL A 603 17.58 5.89 12.99
C VAL A 603 19.04 5.86 12.49
N ASN A 604 19.98 6.50 13.20
CA ASN A 604 21.40 6.45 12.90
C ASN A 604 22.10 5.46 13.85
N TRP A 605 21.82 4.17 13.65
CA TRP A 605 22.37 3.11 14.47
C TRP A 605 23.89 2.99 14.32
N GLN A 606 24.57 2.77 15.45
CA GLN A 606 26.00 2.55 15.55
C GLN A 606 26.27 1.23 16.24
N GLU A 607 27.23 0.46 15.73
CA GLU A 607 27.72 -0.73 16.39
C GLU A 607 28.92 -0.41 17.28
N ALA A 608 28.88 -0.84 18.55
CA ALA A 608 30.08 -0.97 19.35
C ALA A 608 30.51 -2.44 19.35
N LEU A 609 31.81 -2.69 19.14
CA LEU A 609 32.39 -4.03 19.03
C LEU A 609 33.64 -4.11 19.91
N ILE A 610 33.75 -5.19 20.69
CA ILE A 610 34.94 -5.59 21.45
C ILE A 610 35.32 -6.98 21.01
N GLU A 611 36.53 -7.15 20.52
CA GLU A 611 37.09 -8.43 20.05
C GLU A 611 38.26 -8.86 20.93
N ASN A 612 38.72 -10.10 20.74
CA ASN A 612 39.88 -10.69 21.44
C ASN A 612 39.72 -10.73 22.98
N ILE A 613 38.52 -11.02 23.48
CA ILE A 613 38.22 -11.10 24.91
C ILE A 613 38.56 -12.50 25.39
N PRO A 614 39.63 -12.71 26.19
CA PRO A 614 39.92 -14.02 26.75
C PRO A 614 38.89 -14.37 27.83
N CYS A 615 38.50 -15.65 27.91
CA CYS A 615 37.62 -16.17 28.96
C CYS A 615 38.16 -17.52 29.44
N GLN A 616 38.83 -17.53 30.58
CA GLN A 616 39.30 -18.73 31.30
C GLN A 616 38.43 -19.03 32.53
N SER A 617 37.82 -17.99 33.11
CA SER A 617 36.89 -18.11 34.24
C SER A 617 35.55 -18.76 33.85
N ARG A 618 35.30 -18.93 32.56
CA ARG A 618 34.01 -19.40 32.01
C ARG A 618 32.81 -18.51 32.38
N GLU A 619 33.10 -17.25 32.71
CA GLU A 619 32.08 -16.24 33.05
C GLU A 619 32.44 -14.92 32.38
N ILE A 620 31.45 -14.33 31.68
CA ILE A 620 31.54 -13.00 31.06
C ILE A 620 30.32 -12.17 31.46
N THR A 621 30.56 -10.93 31.89
CA THR A 621 29.54 -9.92 32.06
C THR A 621 29.58 -8.96 30.87
N VAL A 622 28.47 -8.78 30.20
CA VAL A 622 28.30 -7.86 29.06
C VAL A 622 27.33 -6.76 29.47
N GLY A 623 27.65 -5.50 29.17
CA GLY A 623 26.73 -4.42 29.45
C GLY A 623 27.06 -3.11 28.75
N VAL A 624 26.17 -2.15 28.87
CA VAL A 624 26.39 -0.77 28.48
C VAL A 624 26.46 0.14 29.70
N TYR A 625 27.36 1.13 29.64
CA TYR A 625 27.44 2.23 30.58
C TYR A 625 27.04 3.52 29.85
N VAL A 626 26.18 4.28 30.46
CA VAL A 626 25.71 5.57 29.94
C VAL A 626 25.88 6.63 31.01
N ARG A 627 26.54 7.72 30.67
CA ARG A 627 26.54 8.97 31.41
C ARG A 627 26.41 10.14 30.45
N CYS A 628 25.34 10.94 30.61
CA CYS A 628 25.10 12.08 29.74
C CYS A 628 24.32 13.21 30.45
N GLN A 629 24.21 14.35 29.79
CA GLN A 629 23.45 15.49 30.29
C GLN A 629 21.94 15.23 30.32
N GLY A 630 21.17 16.05 31.05
CA GLY A 630 19.72 16.00 31.03
C GLY A 630 19.15 16.35 29.65
N GLY A 631 18.11 15.63 29.23
CA GLY A 631 17.53 15.71 27.90
C GLY A 631 18.20 14.77 26.88
N GLY A 632 19.36 14.17 27.21
CA GLY A 632 19.96 13.14 26.39
C GLY A 632 19.09 11.87 26.34
N TRP A 633 19.04 11.22 25.19
CA TRP A 633 18.21 10.03 24.94
C TRP A 633 18.95 9.01 24.10
N GLY A 634 18.52 7.76 24.20
CA GLY A 634 19.03 6.69 23.33
C GLY A 634 18.37 5.35 23.58
N THR A 635 18.64 4.44 22.66
CA THR A 635 18.24 3.04 22.73
C THR A 635 19.40 2.13 22.37
N PHE A 636 19.41 0.94 23.00
CA PHE A 636 20.35 -0.15 22.68
C PHE A 636 19.56 -1.40 22.37
N ASP A 637 20.09 -2.19 21.44
CA ASP A 637 19.43 -3.42 20.99
C ASP A 637 20.46 -4.40 20.42
N ASP A 638 20.03 -5.63 20.13
CA ASP A 638 20.83 -6.67 19.48
C ASP A 638 22.23 -6.84 20.09
N PHE A 639 22.28 -7.14 21.40
CA PHE A 639 23.54 -7.53 22.03
C PHE A 639 23.99 -8.92 21.52
N LEU A 640 25.26 -9.05 21.23
CA LEU A 640 25.83 -10.29 20.74
C LEU A 640 27.04 -10.68 21.61
N LEU A 641 27.06 -11.92 22.11
CA LEU A 641 28.23 -12.56 22.76
C LEU A 641 28.47 -13.89 22.06
N ASN A 642 29.56 -14.02 21.33
CA ASN A 642 29.92 -15.24 20.65
C ASN A 642 31.44 -15.53 20.67
N PRO A 643 31.86 -16.80 20.54
CA PRO A 643 33.27 -17.13 20.44
C PRO A 643 33.85 -16.57 19.13
N GLU A 644 35.08 -16.06 19.20
CA GLU A 644 35.87 -15.76 18.01
C GLU A 644 36.32 -17.05 17.33
N LYS A 645 36.19 -17.09 15.99
CA LYS A 645 36.60 -18.26 15.17
C LYS A 645 38.09 -18.30 14.93
#